data_cef21f5df426d3141675dd626cb146d3
#
_entry.id   cef21f5df426d3141675dd626cb146d3
#
_cell.length_a   1.000
_cell.length_b   1.000
_cell.length_c   1.000
_cell.angle_alpha   90.00
_cell.angle_beta   90.00
_cell.angle_gamma   90.00
#
_symmetry.space_group_name_H-M   'P 1'
#
loop_
_entity.id
_entity.type
_entity.pdbx_description
1 polymer ?
#
loop_
_entity_poly.entity_id
_entity_poly.type
_entity_poly.pdbx_seq_one_letter_code
_entity_poly.pdbx_strand_id
1 'polypeptide(L)'
;MLTLFANTGNGQVIKIDGAAGGKRFDGIGAVSGGGATSVLLKDYPEPQRGQILDLLFKPKFGAAMSALYVEIPGDGNSTQGSELSHMHSRDDLNYRRGYEWWLINEAKIRDEFISLDGCAWGAPGWVGNYNFASQDMCDYYVKWIKGLKSVYGWNMDAIGYRNEKGVNEAWMKMFKKTLLANGLDKVKIHGFDNWEKNKWDWIKDMKTDKELLKAVDIVSNHTNYESPAPDSIKQLVAGLNKPIWNSEEHVYKSGFDCEISLVHVFNQNYIKSGVTKVVSWYLVSSFYPIEPFYNVTTINASSPWSGNYTVNPALWAYAHYGQFAKIGWKYLNGACGDLPGGGSYVTLTSGIDYSTIIETKGAKEPQNITINVTGGLSIGSVSVWRSDSTAQFIRQKEISPVNNSYTISLEPDAVYTLSTTRGQHKGGFDHVPAAKPFPFPYYETFDHYNDPKQWGYLPYYTADIAGGFEIADRPDGKGKCLRQVIAQKPQSWAPEWLPYTIIGDSTWTNYEISADISLQNDGWAGILGRVINTGIGYGCNPKGYYMRLYADGKCELYASTQLKNGAPGKLLATGAVPPVKLNDWKNIKLQFSGQTITGFVDNKLVFTVNDNTYKMGLAGLVTGSDDNQRNTALFDNLVIKAVNGGNPQPTVFVQDAYPMYRSIK
;
A
#
# COMPACT_ATOMS: atom_id res chain seq x y z
N MET A 1 4.89 64.73 1.27
CA MET A 1 3.90 64.22 2.24
C MET A 1 3.45 62.85 1.74
N LEU A 2 4.17 61.77 2.14
CA LEU A 2 3.83 60.43 1.78
C LEU A 2 2.81 59.90 2.79
N THR A 3 1.58 59.74 2.38
CA THR A 3 0.54 59.13 3.20
C THR A 3 0.75 57.62 3.19
N LEU A 4 1.30 57.06 4.27
CA LEU A 4 1.29 55.63 4.53
C LEU A 4 -0.18 55.22 4.76
N PHE A 5 -0.78 54.56 3.83
CA PHE A 5 -2.00 53.78 4.12
C PHE A 5 -1.62 52.56 4.95
N ALA A 6 -1.80 52.65 6.24
CA ALA A 6 -1.84 51.49 7.10
C ALA A 6 -3.09 50.68 6.73
N ASN A 7 -2.90 49.64 5.98
CA ASN A 7 -3.95 48.67 5.69
C ASN A 7 -4.20 47.88 6.99
N THR A 8 -5.12 48.35 7.83
CA THR A 8 -5.62 47.64 8.99
C THR A 8 -6.58 46.55 8.51
N GLY A 9 -6.04 45.55 7.82
CA GLY A 9 -6.77 44.30 7.60
C GLY A 9 -7.05 43.70 8.96
N ASN A 10 -8.33 43.59 9.36
CA ASN A 10 -8.74 42.89 10.55
C ASN A 10 -8.22 41.44 10.47
N GLY A 11 -7.12 41.16 11.15
CA GLY A 11 -6.56 39.81 11.23
C GLY A 11 -7.61 38.86 11.84
N GLN A 12 -7.73 37.66 11.29
CA GLN A 12 -8.64 36.67 11.86
C GLN A 12 -8.24 36.32 13.29
N VAL A 13 -9.22 36.23 14.19
CA VAL A 13 -9.01 35.78 15.57
C VAL A 13 -9.50 34.35 15.71
N ILE A 14 -8.60 33.44 16.09
CA ILE A 14 -8.91 32.05 16.42
C ILE A 14 -8.94 31.94 17.96
N LYS A 15 -10.07 31.54 18.50
CA LYS A 15 -10.21 31.28 19.95
C LYS A 15 -10.00 29.78 20.21
N ILE A 16 -8.96 29.46 20.95
CA ILE A 16 -8.65 28.08 21.36
C ILE A 16 -9.11 27.96 22.83
N ASP A 17 -10.25 27.31 23.05
CA ASP A 17 -10.81 27.10 24.39
C ASP A 17 -10.74 25.62 24.78
N GLY A 18 -9.89 25.26 25.72
CA GLY A 18 -9.74 23.88 26.20
C GLY A 18 -11.01 23.27 26.80
N ALA A 19 -11.97 24.11 27.23
CA ALA A 19 -13.26 23.66 27.74
C ALA A 19 -14.31 23.40 26.64
N ALA A 20 -14.04 23.78 25.40
CA ALA A 20 -15.03 23.69 24.29
C ALA A 20 -15.44 22.26 23.91
N GLY A 21 -14.72 21.24 24.40
CA GLY A 21 -14.96 19.86 24.02
C GLY A 21 -14.65 19.58 22.54
N GLY A 22 -15.08 18.43 22.03
CA GLY A 22 -14.91 18.07 20.62
C GLY A 22 -14.76 16.58 20.41
N LYS A 23 -14.64 16.17 19.15
CA LYS A 23 -14.51 14.75 18.78
C LYS A 23 -13.11 14.23 19.08
N ARG A 24 -13.02 12.95 19.46
CA ARG A 24 -11.75 12.26 19.68
C ARG A 24 -10.98 12.16 18.37
N PHE A 25 -9.68 12.39 18.40
CA PHE A 25 -8.76 12.08 17.30
C PHE A 25 -8.42 10.59 17.34
N ASP A 26 -8.66 9.88 16.25
CA ASP A 26 -8.46 8.44 16.11
C ASP A 26 -7.22 8.07 15.31
N GLY A 27 -6.54 9.05 14.74
CA GLY A 27 -5.25 8.85 14.06
C GLY A 27 -5.17 9.40 12.66
N ILE A 28 -3.94 9.41 12.16
CA ILE A 28 -3.60 9.73 10.78
C ILE A 28 -2.56 8.74 10.28
N GLY A 29 -2.70 8.29 9.04
CA GLY A 29 -1.77 7.29 8.50
C GLY A 29 -2.01 6.98 7.03
N ALA A 30 -1.57 5.80 6.63
CA ALA A 30 -1.67 5.38 5.25
C ALA A 30 -1.98 3.89 5.12
N VAL A 31 -2.34 3.48 3.89
CA VAL A 31 -2.69 2.11 3.52
C VAL A 31 -1.45 1.37 3.02
N SER A 32 -1.14 0.19 3.57
CA SER A 32 -0.35 -0.84 2.89
C SER A 32 -1.33 -1.79 2.24
N GLY A 33 -1.38 -1.79 0.93
CA GLY A 33 -2.39 -2.57 0.19
C GLY A 33 -2.89 -1.84 -1.06
N GLY A 34 -3.95 -2.33 -1.63
CA GLY A 34 -4.31 -2.07 -3.01
C GLY A 34 -3.37 -2.84 -3.92
N GLY A 35 -2.95 -4.03 -3.49
CA GLY A 35 -1.91 -4.86 -4.04
C GLY A 35 -0.55 -4.71 -3.35
N ALA A 36 0.48 -5.21 -4.00
CA ALA A 36 1.82 -5.38 -3.44
C ALA A 36 2.64 -4.06 -3.33
N THR A 37 2.04 -2.99 -2.81
CA THR A 37 2.66 -1.65 -2.73
C THR A 37 3.92 -1.60 -1.87
N SER A 38 4.07 -2.55 -0.93
CA SER A 38 5.21 -2.65 -0.02
C SER A 38 6.11 -3.88 -0.28
N VAL A 39 5.91 -4.61 -1.39
CA VAL A 39 6.55 -5.92 -1.60
C VAL A 39 8.07 -5.86 -1.64
N LEU A 40 8.67 -4.84 -2.26
CA LEU A 40 10.12 -4.72 -2.34
C LEU A 40 10.75 -4.17 -1.05
N LEU A 41 9.95 -3.64 -0.11
CA LEU A 41 10.48 -3.15 1.16
C LEU A 41 11.12 -4.26 2.00
N LYS A 42 10.57 -5.48 1.93
CA LYS A 42 11.13 -6.66 2.60
C LYS A 42 12.56 -6.98 2.16
N ASP A 43 12.93 -6.60 0.92
CA ASP A 43 14.19 -6.92 0.27
C ASP A 43 15.28 -5.85 0.50
N TYR A 44 14.92 -4.74 1.13
CA TYR A 44 15.90 -3.71 1.46
C TYR A 44 16.94 -4.21 2.46
N PRO A 45 18.24 -3.91 2.22
CA PRO A 45 19.28 -4.20 3.19
C PRO A 45 19.13 -3.34 4.45
N GLU A 46 19.69 -3.80 5.56
CA GLU A 46 19.90 -2.93 6.71
C GLU A 46 21.19 -2.10 6.51
N PRO A 47 21.23 -0.84 6.96
CA PRO A 47 20.21 -0.19 7.79
C PRO A 47 19.05 0.49 7.01
N GLN A 48 19.03 0.45 5.68
CA GLN A 48 18.10 1.22 4.86
C GLN A 48 16.64 0.83 5.09
N ARG A 49 16.37 -0.46 5.26
CA ARG A 49 15.03 -0.94 5.62
C ARG A 49 14.56 -0.34 6.94
N GLY A 50 15.41 -0.39 7.97
CA GLY A 50 15.14 0.24 9.26
C GLY A 50 14.96 1.75 9.16
N GLN A 51 15.74 2.44 8.32
CA GLN A 51 15.63 3.88 8.07
C GLN A 51 14.28 4.27 7.46
N ILE A 52 13.82 3.55 6.44
CA ILE A 52 12.51 3.77 5.80
C ILE A 52 11.40 3.60 6.85
N LEU A 53 11.43 2.52 7.61
CA LEU A 53 10.42 2.23 8.63
C LEU A 53 10.45 3.25 9.79
N ASP A 54 11.63 3.73 10.18
CA ASP A 54 11.77 4.81 11.17
C ASP A 54 11.16 6.13 10.66
N LEU A 55 11.37 6.47 9.39
CA LEU A 55 10.78 7.67 8.77
C LEU A 55 9.24 7.59 8.75
N LEU A 56 8.67 6.42 8.59
CA LEU A 56 7.22 6.23 8.55
C LEU A 56 6.60 6.24 9.95
N PHE A 57 7.17 5.51 10.93
CA PHE A 57 6.47 5.14 12.15
C PHE A 57 7.09 5.65 13.45
N LYS A 58 8.39 5.98 13.48
CA LYS A 58 9.04 6.36 14.73
C LYS A 58 8.49 7.67 15.28
N PRO A 59 8.01 7.69 16.54
CA PRO A 59 7.49 8.91 17.16
C PRO A 59 8.48 10.06 17.13
N LYS A 60 8.00 11.27 16.85
CA LYS A 60 8.81 12.50 16.89
C LYS A 60 9.99 12.52 15.92
N PHE A 61 9.99 11.73 14.87
CA PHE A 61 11.14 11.61 13.97
C PHE A 61 10.83 11.92 12.49
N GLY A 62 9.91 11.22 11.88
CA GLY A 62 9.51 11.41 10.47
C GLY A 62 8.03 11.71 10.37
N ALA A 63 7.30 10.95 9.58
CA ALA A 63 5.85 11.03 9.49
C ALA A 63 5.18 10.78 10.84
N ALA A 64 5.75 9.89 11.67
CA ALA A 64 5.18 9.47 12.95
C ALA A 64 3.70 9.08 12.81
N MET A 65 3.39 8.26 11.80
CA MET A 65 2.02 7.83 11.52
C MET A 65 1.43 7.11 12.72
N SER A 66 0.25 7.52 13.13
CA SER A 66 -0.48 6.95 14.27
C SER A 66 -1.53 5.92 13.85
N ALA A 67 -1.70 5.67 12.56
CA ALA A 67 -2.60 4.67 12.00
C ALA A 67 -1.91 3.92 10.85
N LEU A 68 -2.17 2.63 10.76
CA LEU A 68 -1.79 1.78 9.64
C LEU A 68 -3.02 0.95 9.22
N TYR A 69 -3.40 1.11 7.97
CA TYR A 69 -4.44 0.31 7.34
C TYR A 69 -3.78 -0.72 6.43
N VAL A 70 -4.16 -1.98 6.51
CA VAL A 70 -3.55 -3.06 5.72
C VAL A 70 -4.57 -3.80 4.87
N GLU A 71 -4.12 -4.26 3.70
CA GLU A 71 -4.86 -5.26 2.95
C GLU A 71 -4.79 -6.61 3.67
N ILE A 72 -5.94 -7.28 3.81
CA ILE A 72 -5.97 -8.71 4.14
C ILE A 72 -5.85 -9.46 2.82
N PRO A 73 -4.70 -10.12 2.55
CA PRO A 73 -4.39 -10.67 1.24
C PRO A 73 -5.41 -11.69 0.75
N GLY A 74 -5.68 -11.70 -0.56
CA GLY A 74 -6.70 -12.57 -1.18
C GLY A 74 -6.23 -13.33 -2.43
N ASP A 75 -4.93 -13.43 -2.69
CA ASP A 75 -4.32 -14.13 -3.83
C ASP A 75 -4.63 -13.54 -5.21
N GLY A 76 -5.30 -12.41 -5.27
CA GLY A 76 -5.74 -11.76 -6.50
C GLY A 76 -5.24 -10.34 -6.64
N ASN A 77 -5.24 -9.82 -7.86
CA ASN A 77 -4.84 -8.45 -8.12
C ASN A 77 -5.78 -7.44 -7.45
N SER A 78 -5.19 -6.49 -6.74
CA SER A 78 -5.90 -5.44 -5.98
C SER A 78 -5.58 -4.03 -6.47
N THR A 79 -4.78 -3.85 -7.51
CA THR A 79 -4.36 -2.67 -8.27
C THR A 79 -2.86 -2.77 -8.63
N GLN A 80 -1.96 -2.79 -7.64
CA GLN A 80 -0.51 -2.92 -7.76
C GLN A 80 -0.03 -4.36 -7.57
N GLY A 81 -0.69 -5.32 -8.18
CA GLY A 81 -0.35 -6.73 -8.03
C GLY A 81 -1.17 -7.44 -6.97
N SER A 82 -0.73 -8.63 -6.60
CA SER A 82 -1.41 -9.53 -5.67
C SER A 82 -0.52 -9.86 -4.47
N GLU A 83 -1.17 -10.17 -3.36
CA GLU A 83 -0.52 -10.60 -2.14
C GLU A 83 -0.95 -12.02 -1.76
N LEU A 84 0.02 -12.80 -1.22
CA LEU A 84 -0.19 -14.18 -0.79
C LEU A 84 -1.11 -14.26 0.42
N SER A 85 -2.21 -15.00 0.29
CA SER A 85 -3.11 -15.24 1.40
C SER A 85 -2.55 -16.26 2.39
N HIS A 86 -3.00 -16.17 3.62
CA HIS A 86 -2.70 -17.18 4.65
C HIS A 86 -3.43 -18.51 4.41
N MET A 87 -4.31 -18.58 3.39
CA MET A 87 -5.10 -19.76 3.03
C MET A 87 -5.41 -19.80 1.53
N HIS A 88 -4.57 -20.41 0.73
CA HIS A 88 -4.84 -20.60 -0.72
C HIS A 88 -6.01 -21.57 -0.98
N SER A 89 -6.27 -22.46 -0.03
CA SER A 89 -7.41 -23.36 -0.01
C SER A 89 -7.99 -23.46 1.41
N ARG A 90 -9.14 -24.11 1.55
CA ARG A 90 -9.84 -24.25 2.85
C ARG A 90 -8.97 -24.89 3.93
N ASP A 91 -8.15 -25.86 3.56
CA ASP A 91 -7.33 -26.67 4.49
C ASP A 91 -5.87 -26.19 4.55
N ASP A 92 -5.52 -25.16 3.81
CA ASP A 92 -4.16 -24.61 3.72
C ASP A 92 -4.03 -23.37 4.61
N LEU A 93 -3.80 -23.57 5.90
CA LEU A 93 -3.58 -22.48 6.85
C LEU A 93 -2.09 -22.31 7.15
N ASN A 94 -1.52 -21.14 6.80
CA ASN A 94 -0.12 -20.84 7.02
C ASN A 94 0.09 -19.38 7.46
N TYR A 95 0.39 -19.18 8.74
CA TYR A 95 0.61 -17.86 9.35
C TYR A 95 2.00 -17.25 9.08
N ARG A 96 2.75 -17.78 8.13
CA ARG A 96 4.07 -17.27 7.74
C ARG A 96 4.12 -16.75 6.30
N ARG A 97 2.99 -16.69 5.59
CA ARG A 97 2.92 -16.18 4.22
C ARG A 97 2.81 -14.67 4.16
N GLY A 98 3.40 -14.10 3.10
CA GLY A 98 3.33 -12.69 2.80
C GLY A 98 4.15 -11.82 3.73
N TYR A 99 3.93 -10.52 3.71
CA TYR A 99 4.71 -9.54 4.44
C TYR A 99 3.88 -8.58 5.32
N GLU A 100 2.54 -8.56 5.20
CA GLU A 100 1.72 -7.58 5.93
C GLU A 100 1.82 -7.72 7.44
N TRP A 101 1.85 -8.93 7.99
CA TRP A 101 2.04 -9.11 9.44
C TRP A 101 3.43 -8.66 9.91
N TRP A 102 4.46 -8.86 9.07
CA TRP A 102 5.79 -8.32 9.35
C TRP A 102 5.76 -6.78 9.38
N LEU A 103 5.11 -6.14 8.39
CA LEU A 103 5.01 -4.68 8.33
C LEU A 103 4.24 -4.10 9.54
N ILE A 104 3.14 -4.74 9.95
CA ILE A 104 2.44 -4.41 11.19
C ILE A 104 3.38 -4.48 12.38
N ASN A 105 4.15 -5.55 12.49
CA ASN A 105 5.12 -5.70 13.59
C ASN A 105 6.18 -4.60 13.57
N GLU A 106 6.73 -4.28 12.41
CA GLU A 106 7.71 -3.20 12.23
C GLU A 106 7.14 -1.82 12.63
N ALA A 107 5.87 -1.56 12.34
CA ALA A 107 5.18 -0.37 12.80
C ALA A 107 5.04 -0.37 14.33
N LYS A 108 4.53 -1.47 14.90
CA LYS A 108 4.23 -1.62 16.32
C LYS A 108 5.45 -1.61 17.24
N ILE A 109 6.59 -2.15 16.81
CA ILE A 109 7.82 -2.07 17.61
C ILE A 109 8.42 -0.66 17.65
N ARG A 110 8.04 0.22 16.70
CA ARG A 110 8.40 1.64 16.69
C ARG A 110 7.46 2.50 17.50
N ASP A 111 6.17 2.22 17.41
CA ASP A 111 5.13 2.85 18.24
C ASP A 111 3.98 1.85 18.51
N GLU A 112 3.94 1.30 19.70
CA GLU A 112 2.90 0.36 20.13
C GLU A 112 1.47 0.93 20.09
N PHE A 113 1.33 2.27 20.07
CA PHE A 113 0.03 2.96 20.06
C PHE A 113 -0.55 3.17 18.65
N ILE A 114 0.14 2.76 17.58
CA ILE A 114 -0.39 2.80 16.22
C ILE A 114 -1.72 2.03 16.16
N SER A 115 -2.77 2.66 15.64
CA SER A 115 -4.06 2.02 15.39
C SER A 115 -3.96 1.13 14.15
N LEU A 116 -4.40 -0.12 14.28
CA LEU A 116 -4.39 -1.12 13.21
C LEU A 116 -5.80 -1.39 12.71
N ASP A 117 -6.02 -1.18 11.43
CA ASP A 117 -7.25 -1.58 10.75
C ASP A 117 -6.97 -2.08 9.33
N GLY A 118 -7.97 -2.63 8.69
CA GLY A 118 -7.85 -3.14 7.33
C GLY A 118 -9.09 -3.84 6.83
N CYS A 119 -9.07 -4.21 5.57
CA CYS A 119 -10.05 -5.11 4.96
C CYS A 119 -9.41 -5.89 3.81
N ALA A 120 -10.16 -6.80 3.19
CA ALA A 120 -9.73 -7.44 1.95
C ALA A 120 -10.27 -6.68 0.73
N TRP A 121 -9.47 -6.59 -0.32
CA TRP A 121 -9.93 -6.17 -1.66
C TRP A 121 -10.56 -7.35 -2.40
N GLY A 122 -9.97 -8.54 -2.25
CA GLY A 122 -10.39 -9.79 -2.83
C GLY A 122 -10.39 -10.94 -1.82
N ALA A 123 -10.61 -12.14 -2.32
CA ALA A 123 -10.53 -13.35 -1.52
C ALA A 123 -10.07 -14.53 -2.39
N PRO A 124 -9.45 -15.57 -1.80
CA PRO A 124 -9.21 -16.82 -2.51
C PRO A 124 -10.49 -17.39 -3.12
N GLY A 125 -10.37 -18.08 -4.26
CA GLY A 125 -11.52 -18.58 -5.02
C GLY A 125 -12.43 -19.55 -4.25
N TRP A 126 -11.88 -20.30 -3.30
CA TRP A 126 -12.63 -21.25 -2.47
C TRP A 126 -13.60 -20.58 -1.48
N VAL A 127 -13.37 -19.31 -1.12
CA VAL A 127 -14.19 -18.60 -0.13
C VAL A 127 -15.63 -18.48 -0.64
N GLY A 128 -16.56 -19.06 0.12
CA GLY A 128 -17.99 -19.03 -0.17
C GLY A 128 -18.35 -19.59 -1.55
N ASN A 129 -17.49 -20.37 -2.18
CA ASN A 129 -17.65 -20.82 -3.57
C ASN A 129 -17.90 -19.63 -4.51
N TYR A 130 -16.95 -18.69 -4.54
CA TYR A 130 -17.03 -17.39 -5.26
C TYR A 130 -18.08 -16.41 -4.70
N ASN A 131 -18.51 -16.60 -3.46
CA ASN A 131 -19.36 -15.61 -2.76
C ASN A 131 -18.56 -14.98 -1.60
N PHE A 132 -18.06 -13.77 -1.81
CA PHE A 132 -17.34 -13.03 -0.78
C PHE A 132 -18.17 -12.85 0.49
N ALA A 133 -19.45 -12.49 0.38
CA ALA A 133 -20.34 -12.24 1.51
C ALA A 133 -20.84 -13.55 2.16
N SER A 134 -19.94 -14.38 2.65
CA SER A 134 -20.21 -15.72 3.19
C SER A 134 -19.65 -15.90 4.60
N GLN A 135 -20.05 -16.97 5.27
CA GLN A 135 -19.45 -17.40 6.55
C GLN A 135 -17.98 -17.75 6.37
N ASP A 136 -17.59 -18.36 5.24
CA ASP A 136 -16.19 -18.66 4.93
C ASP A 136 -15.31 -17.40 5.00
N MET A 137 -15.81 -16.24 4.52
CA MET A 137 -15.07 -14.99 4.61
C MET A 137 -14.97 -14.47 6.05
N CYS A 138 -16.00 -14.65 6.86
CA CYS A 138 -15.93 -14.32 8.28
C CYS A 138 -14.86 -15.16 8.98
N ASP A 139 -14.83 -16.46 8.70
CA ASP A 139 -13.86 -17.39 9.29
C ASP A 139 -12.44 -17.13 8.78
N TYR A 140 -12.30 -16.73 7.51
CA TYR A 140 -11.05 -16.29 6.90
C TYR A 140 -10.45 -15.08 7.63
N TYR A 141 -11.27 -14.06 7.89
CA TYR A 141 -10.85 -12.88 8.66
C TYR A 141 -10.47 -13.23 10.10
N VAL A 142 -11.25 -14.07 10.77
CA VAL A 142 -10.96 -14.53 12.13
C VAL A 142 -9.61 -15.23 12.18
N LYS A 143 -9.31 -16.09 11.20
CA LYS A 143 -8.01 -16.79 11.12
C LYS A 143 -6.88 -15.81 10.89
N TRP A 144 -7.05 -14.82 10.01
CA TRP A 144 -6.03 -13.78 9.75
C TRP A 144 -5.73 -12.98 11.02
N ILE A 145 -6.76 -12.50 11.74
CA ILE A 145 -6.62 -11.76 13.00
C ILE A 145 -5.90 -12.62 14.06
N LYS A 146 -6.29 -13.88 14.19
CA LYS A 146 -5.64 -14.83 15.12
C LYS A 146 -4.20 -15.13 14.72
N GLY A 147 -3.89 -15.12 13.42
CA GLY A 147 -2.54 -15.28 12.89
C GLY A 147 -1.60 -14.17 13.34
N LEU A 148 -2.00 -12.92 13.21
CA LEU A 148 -1.25 -11.78 13.72
C LEU A 148 -0.96 -11.90 15.21
N LYS A 149 -1.98 -12.28 16.00
CA LYS A 149 -1.83 -12.50 17.44
C LYS A 149 -0.89 -13.66 17.76
N SER A 150 -0.98 -14.75 17.00
CA SER A 150 -0.15 -15.94 17.18
C SER A 150 1.32 -15.70 16.85
N VAL A 151 1.60 -14.94 15.78
CA VAL A 151 2.96 -14.73 15.28
C VAL A 151 3.69 -13.62 16.03
N TYR A 152 3.01 -12.50 16.30
CA TYR A 152 3.63 -11.32 16.86
C TYR A 152 3.03 -10.81 18.17
N GLY A 153 1.92 -11.38 18.65
CA GLY A 153 1.26 -10.95 19.87
C GLY A 153 0.37 -9.71 19.72
N TRP A 154 0.30 -9.10 18.55
CA TRP A 154 -0.51 -7.91 18.31
C TRP A 154 -1.99 -8.22 18.05
N ASN A 155 -2.86 -7.26 18.35
CA ASN A 155 -4.29 -7.36 18.07
C ASN A 155 -4.65 -6.35 16.99
N MET A 156 -5.62 -6.67 16.12
CA MET A 156 -6.28 -5.70 15.27
C MET A 156 -7.25 -4.85 16.10
N ASP A 157 -7.31 -3.55 15.78
CA ASP A 157 -8.27 -2.64 16.41
C ASP A 157 -9.61 -2.62 15.68
N ALA A 158 -9.56 -2.67 14.33
CA ALA A 158 -10.78 -2.67 13.52
C ALA A 158 -10.61 -3.46 12.21
N ILE A 159 -11.72 -3.91 11.64
CA ILE A 159 -11.80 -4.62 10.36
C ILE A 159 -13.00 -4.11 9.56
N GLY A 160 -12.79 -3.85 8.26
CA GLY A 160 -13.82 -3.50 7.29
C GLY A 160 -14.40 -4.70 6.55
N TYR A 161 -15.40 -4.43 5.70
CA TYR A 161 -16.05 -5.47 4.89
C TYR A 161 -15.19 -5.90 3.70
N ARG A 162 -15.21 -5.11 2.66
CA ARG A 162 -14.51 -5.32 1.39
C ARG A 162 -14.29 -3.98 0.73
N ASN A 163 -13.09 -3.76 0.23
CA ASN A 163 -12.76 -2.51 -0.43
C ASN A 163 -13.65 -2.27 -1.66
N GLU A 164 -14.38 -1.14 -1.67
CA GLU A 164 -15.12 -0.58 -2.81
C GLU A 164 -16.08 -1.55 -3.54
N LYS A 165 -16.67 -2.51 -2.84
CA LYS A 165 -17.59 -3.50 -3.43
C LYS A 165 -18.99 -3.43 -2.82
N GLY A 166 -19.43 -2.23 -2.47
CA GLY A 166 -20.78 -1.96 -2.03
C GLY A 166 -21.05 -2.26 -0.55
N VAL A 167 -22.31 -2.37 -0.21
CA VAL A 167 -22.82 -2.52 1.16
C VAL A 167 -23.42 -3.91 1.34
N ASN A 168 -23.08 -4.60 2.43
CA ASN A 168 -23.69 -5.87 2.80
C ASN A 168 -23.94 -5.93 4.32
N GLU A 169 -25.08 -5.42 4.74
CA GLU A 169 -25.47 -5.35 6.15
C GLU A 169 -25.69 -6.73 6.78
N ALA A 170 -26.20 -7.68 6.01
CA ALA A 170 -26.38 -9.05 6.48
C ALA A 170 -25.04 -9.68 6.83
N TRP A 171 -24.02 -9.47 6.01
CA TRP A 171 -22.69 -9.97 6.27
C TRP A 171 -22.06 -9.29 7.51
N MET A 172 -22.23 -7.98 7.69
CA MET A 172 -21.73 -7.27 8.88
C MET A 172 -22.32 -7.85 10.18
N LYS A 173 -23.61 -8.15 10.19
CA LYS A 173 -24.26 -8.80 11.34
C LYS A 173 -23.72 -10.22 11.58
N MET A 174 -23.48 -10.98 10.51
CA MET A 174 -22.88 -12.31 10.56
C MET A 174 -21.44 -12.24 11.09
N PHE A 175 -20.64 -11.31 10.57
CA PHE A 175 -19.25 -11.13 10.98
C PHE A 175 -19.14 -10.73 12.47
N LYS A 176 -19.99 -9.80 12.94
CA LYS A 176 -20.04 -9.45 14.38
C LYS A 176 -20.32 -10.66 15.26
N LYS A 177 -21.28 -11.52 14.88
CA LYS A 177 -21.57 -12.77 15.59
C LYS A 177 -20.35 -13.71 15.58
N THR A 178 -19.67 -13.81 14.45
CA THR A 178 -18.46 -14.66 14.29
C THR A 178 -17.31 -14.15 15.14
N LEU A 179 -17.05 -12.83 15.19
CA LEU A 179 -16.03 -12.25 16.07
C LEU A 179 -16.31 -12.58 17.55
N LEU A 180 -17.54 -12.37 18.00
CA LEU A 180 -17.94 -12.66 19.39
C LEU A 180 -17.80 -14.15 19.73
N ALA A 181 -18.21 -15.03 18.86
CA ALA A 181 -18.08 -16.49 19.04
C ALA A 181 -16.61 -16.95 19.09
N ASN A 182 -15.69 -16.14 18.58
CA ASN A 182 -14.26 -16.44 18.57
C ASN A 182 -13.44 -15.69 19.64
N GLY A 183 -14.10 -14.96 20.57
CA GLY A 183 -13.44 -14.20 21.64
C GLY A 183 -12.72 -12.94 21.13
N LEU A 184 -13.16 -12.39 20.00
CA LEU A 184 -12.62 -11.19 19.36
C LEU A 184 -13.54 -9.97 19.55
N ASP A 185 -14.18 -9.88 20.72
CA ASP A 185 -15.16 -8.86 21.08
C ASP A 185 -14.60 -7.42 21.05
N LYS A 186 -13.29 -7.26 21.20
CA LYS A 186 -12.58 -5.99 21.17
C LYS A 186 -12.30 -5.47 19.76
N VAL A 187 -12.35 -6.34 18.75
CA VAL A 187 -12.17 -5.93 17.36
C VAL A 187 -13.42 -5.21 16.88
N LYS A 188 -13.25 -3.96 16.50
CA LYS A 188 -14.33 -3.14 15.96
C LYS A 188 -14.60 -3.48 14.50
N ILE A 189 -15.82 -3.22 14.06
CA ILE A 189 -16.18 -3.33 12.65
C ILE A 189 -16.42 -1.92 12.10
N HIS A 190 -15.73 -1.58 11.01
CA HIS A 190 -15.99 -0.37 10.26
C HIS A 190 -16.66 -0.68 8.92
N GLY A 191 -17.46 0.21 8.43
CA GLY A 191 -18.14 0.00 7.15
C GLY A 191 -18.79 1.27 6.62
N PHE A 192 -18.99 1.31 5.36
CA PHE A 192 -18.44 0.42 4.30
C PHE A 192 -17.47 1.22 3.46
N ASP A 193 -16.32 0.71 3.15
CA ASP A 193 -15.22 1.39 2.47
C ASP A 193 -15.53 1.66 0.99
N ASN A 194 -16.44 2.61 0.73
CA ASN A 194 -16.94 2.98 -0.59
C ASN A 194 -16.69 4.45 -0.91
N TRP A 195 -16.53 4.77 -2.19
CA TRP A 195 -16.35 6.13 -2.71
C TRP A 195 -17.59 6.68 -3.44
N GLU A 196 -18.57 5.83 -3.80
CA GLU A 196 -19.74 6.20 -4.57
C GLU A 196 -20.60 7.28 -3.88
N LYS A 197 -21.37 8.04 -4.67
CA LYS A 197 -22.18 9.16 -4.14
C LYS A 197 -23.19 8.75 -3.07
N ASN A 198 -23.68 7.52 -3.12
CA ASN A 198 -24.65 6.95 -2.18
C ASN A 198 -24.01 6.25 -0.97
N LYS A 199 -22.71 6.37 -0.79
CA LYS A 199 -21.95 5.72 0.30
C LYS A 199 -22.47 6.00 1.71
N TRP A 200 -23.29 7.05 1.88
CA TRP A 200 -23.87 7.46 3.15
C TRP A 200 -25.27 6.89 3.41
N ASP A 201 -25.95 6.27 2.44
CA ASP A 201 -27.38 5.96 2.54
C ASP A 201 -27.69 4.85 3.53
N TRP A 202 -26.89 3.80 3.59
CA TRP A 202 -27.04 2.66 4.49
C TRP A 202 -27.07 3.03 5.97
N ILE A 203 -26.45 4.17 6.34
CA ILE A 203 -26.40 4.63 7.74
C ILE A 203 -27.80 4.87 8.30
N LYS A 204 -28.75 5.22 7.44
CA LYS A 204 -30.15 5.45 7.82
C LYS A 204 -30.80 4.18 8.37
N ASP A 205 -30.36 3.00 7.90
CA ASP A 205 -30.96 1.72 8.29
C ASP A 205 -30.60 1.36 9.75
N MET A 206 -29.49 1.89 10.30
CA MET A 206 -29.16 1.74 11.73
C MET A 206 -30.19 2.36 12.69
N LYS A 207 -31.10 3.22 12.20
CA LYS A 207 -32.20 3.75 13.06
C LYS A 207 -33.20 2.66 13.44
N THR A 208 -33.48 1.76 12.53
CA THR A 208 -34.52 0.73 12.67
C THR A 208 -33.91 -0.66 12.89
N ASP A 209 -32.78 -0.97 12.27
CA ASP A 209 -32.09 -2.23 12.45
C ASP A 209 -31.12 -2.17 13.64
N LYS A 210 -31.63 -2.67 14.79
CA LYS A 210 -30.82 -2.71 16.05
C LYS A 210 -29.64 -3.68 15.99
N GLU A 211 -29.71 -4.71 15.17
CA GLU A 211 -28.59 -5.64 14.98
C GLU A 211 -27.48 -4.99 14.14
N LEU A 212 -27.83 -4.26 13.08
CA LEU A 212 -26.87 -3.50 12.29
C LEU A 212 -26.19 -2.43 13.16
N LEU A 213 -26.96 -1.68 13.96
CA LEU A 213 -26.43 -0.68 14.87
C LEU A 213 -25.40 -1.27 15.85
N LYS A 214 -25.63 -2.50 16.34
CA LYS A 214 -24.68 -3.22 17.23
C LYS A 214 -23.48 -3.81 16.47
N ALA A 215 -23.69 -4.19 15.20
CA ALA A 215 -22.64 -4.81 14.41
C ALA A 215 -21.57 -3.82 13.95
N VAL A 216 -21.98 -2.64 13.47
CA VAL A 216 -21.05 -1.63 12.95
C VAL A 216 -20.66 -0.66 14.04
N ASP A 217 -19.39 -0.64 14.40
CA ASP A 217 -18.86 0.23 15.46
C ASP A 217 -18.45 1.61 14.91
N ILE A 218 -18.05 1.68 13.65
CA ILE A 218 -17.46 2.85 13.00
C ILE A 218 -18.07 3.02 11.61
N VAL A 219 -18.47 4.23 11.26
CA VAL A 219 -18.86 4.58 9.88
C VAL A 219 -17.58 4.93 9.12
N SER A 220 -17.26 4.22 8.04
CA SER A 220 -16.09 4.52 7.23
C SER A 220 -16.43 4.58 5.74
N ASN A 221 -15.75 5.48 5.03
CA ASN A 221 -15.87 5.65 3.58
C ASN A 221 -14.57 6.21 3.01
N HIS A 222 -14.42 6.17 1.68
CA HIS A 222 -13.33 6.76 0.92
C HIS A 222 -13.65 8.18 0.45
N THR A 223 -12.63 8.96 0.11
CA THR A 223 -12.74 10.27 -0.58
C THR A 223 -13.77 11.21 0.05
N ASN A 224 -13.75 11.32 1.37
CA ASN A 224 -14.73 12.14 2.08
C ASN A 224 -14.55 13.64 1.87
N TYR A 225 -13.39 14.07 1.39
CA TYR A 225 -13.16 15.45 1.00
C TYR A 225 -14.00 15.84 -0.24
N GLU A 226 -14.01 14.99 -1.27
CA GLU A 226 -14.72 15.24 -2.53
C GLU A 226 -16.23 15.08 -2.38
N SER A 227 -16.65 14.14 -1.54
CA SER A 227 -18.06 13.84 -1.26
C SER A 227 -18.31 13.79 0.24
N PRO A 228 -18.36 14.95 0.91
CA PRO A 228 -18.49 15.04 2.36
C PRO A 228 -19.84 14.52 2.87
N ALA A 229 -19.86 14.15 4.16
CA ALA A 229 -21.09 13.72 4.81
C ALA A 229 -22.11 14.87 4.85
N PRO A 230 -23.32 14.67 4.34
CA PRO A 230 -24.42 15.63 4.53
C PRO A 230 -24.69 15.93 6.00
N ASP A 231 -25.18 17.12 6.33
CA ASP A 231 -25.44 17.52 7.71
C ASP A 231 -26.43 16.56 8.41
N SER A 232 -27.44 16.08 7.71
CA SER A 232 -28.37 15.09 8.23
C SER A 232 -27.70 13.76 8.61
N ILE A 233 -26.66 13.36 7.87
CA ILE A 233 -25.85 12.15 8.18
C ILE A 233 -24.96 12.44 9.37
N LYS A 234 -24.29 13.61 9.42
CA LYS A 234 -23.44 13.98 10.57
C LYS A 234 -24.24 13.98 11.88
N GLN A 235 -25.45 14.57 11.85
CA GLN A 235 -26.36 14.58 13.00
C GLN A 235 -26.81 13.17 13.38
N LEU A 236 -27.15 12.35 12.40
CA LEU A 236 -27.56 10.96 12.61
C LEU A 236 -26.43 10.16 13.27
N VAL A 237 -25.21 10.19 12.71
CA VAL A 237 -24.05 9.45 13.22
C VAL A 237 -23.70 9.92 14.64
N ALA A 238 -23.76 11.23 14.92
CA ALA A 238 -23.60 11.78 16.25
C ALA A 238 -24.66 11.26 17.23
N GLY A 239 -25.93 11.22 16.84
CA GLY A 239 -27.02 10.66 17.65
C GLY A 239 -26.88 9.15 17.91
N LEU A 240 -26.24 8.41 16.99
CA LEU A 240 -25.91 7.00 17.16
C LEU A 240 -24.61 6.75 17.94
N ASN A 241 -23.91 7.83 18.32
CA ASN A 241 -22.62 7.80 19.02
C ASN A 241 -21.55 6.96 18.28
N LYS A 242 -21.45 7.13 16.95
CA LYS A 242 -20.46 6.47 16.10
C LYS A 242 -19.41 7.48 15.61
N PRO A 243 -18.11 7.13 15.54
CA PRO A 243 -17.14 7.94 14.82
C PRO A 243 -17.29 7.78 13.31
N ILE A 244 -16.81 8.78 12.56
CA ILE A 244 -16.66 8.72 11.12
C ILE A 244 -15.16 8.63 10.82
N TRP A 245 -14.76 7.63 10.04
CA TRP A 245 -13.40 7.48 9.52
C TRP A 245 -13.39 7.67 7.99
N ASN A 246 -12.25 8.10 7.47
CA ASN A 246 -11.91 7.98 6.07
C ASN A 246 -10.86 6.88 5.95
N SER A 247 -11.29 5.74 5.45
CA SER A 247 -10.47 4.54 5.34
C SER A 247 -9.56 4.54 4.10
N GLU A 248 -9.78 5.46 3.16
CA GLU A 248 -8.88 5.68 2.03
C GLU A 248 -9.12 7.06 1.41
N GLU A 249 -8.09 7.88 1.40
CA GLU A 249 -8.09 9.18 0.73
C GLU A 249 -7.02 9.19 -0.36
N HIS A 250 -7.18 10.05 -1.36
CA HIS A 250 -6.27 10.15 -2.50
C HIS A 250 -5.80 11.57 -2.74
N VAL A 251 -4.51 11.73 -3.00
CA VAL A 251 -3.95 12.97 -3.52
C VAL A 251 -2.95 12.62 -4.64
N TYR A 252 -3.42 12.65 -5.89
CA TYR A 252 -2.61 12.32 -7.06
C TYR A 252 -1.75 13.51 -7.52
N LYS A 253 -0.80 13.91 -6.67
CA LYS A 253 0.12 15.01 -6.89
C LYS A 253 1.52 14.61 -6.44
N SER A 254 2.52 15.42 -6.81
CA SER A 254 3.92 15.21 -6.44
C SER A 254 4.52 16.45 -5.80
N GLY A 255 5.69 16.32 -5.21
CA GLY A 255 6.42 17.42 -4.61
C GLY A 255 5.65 18.09 -3.46
N PHE A 256 5.90 19.37 -3.24
CA PHE A 256 5.23 20.14 -2.19
C PHE A 256 3.72 20.32 -2.44
N ASP A 257 3.28 20.32 -3.70
CA ASP A 257 1.84 20.38 -4.01
C ASP A 257 1.08 19.14 -3.49
N CYS A 258 1.76 17.99 -3.41
CA CYS A 258 1.21 16.81 -2.72
C CYS A 258 1.12 17.05 -1.20
N GLU A 259 2.19 17.53 -0.57
CA GLU A 259 2.24 17.78 0.88
C GLU A 259 1.13 18.73 1.34
N ILE A 260 1.04 19.93 0.74
CA ILE A 260 0.02 20.91 1.14
C ILE A 260 -1.40 20.43 0.84
N SER A 261 -1.58 19.68 -0.27
CA SER A 261 -2.88 19.10 -0.60
C SER A 261 -3.30 18.01 0.37
N LEU A 262 -2.39 17.19 0.86
CA LEU A 262 -2.66 16.20 1.91
C LEU A 262 -3.11 16.88 3.20
N VAL A 263 -2.38 17.91 3.68
CA VAL A 263 -2.78 18.64 4.90
C VAL A 263 -4.14 19.31 4.72
N HIS A 264 -4.39 19.92 3.55
CA HIS A 264 -5.69 20.48 3.23
C HIS A 264 -6.80 19.43 3.32
N VAL A 265 -6.60 18.27 2.70
CA VAL A 265 -7.58 17.17 2.71
C VAL A 265 -7.79 16.64 4.15
N PHE A 266 -6.73 16.50 4.94
CA PHE A 266 -6.83 16.07 6.33
C PHE A 266 -7.66 17.04 7.17
N ASN A 267 -7.40 18.35 7.07
CA ASN A 267 -8.18 19.38 7.74
C ASN A 267 -9.65 19.34 7.30
N GLN A 268 -9.89 19.30 5.99
CA GLN A 268 -11.23 19.35 5.42
C GLN A 268 -12.06 18.10 5.73
N ASN A 269 -11.46 16.95 5.87
CA ASN A 269 -12.15 15.74 6.33
C ASN A 269 -12.81 15.97 7.70
N TYR A 270 -12.10 16.60 8.65
CA TYR A 270 -12.71 16.95 9.93
C TYR A 270 -13.73 18.10 9.80
N ILE A 271 -13.35 19.19 9.14
CA ILE A 271 -14.17 20.41 9.06
C ILE A 271 -15.52 20.10 8.37
N LYS A 272 -15.52 19.39 7.24
CA LYS A 272 -16.72 19.12 6.44
C LYS A 272 -17.52 17.94 6.96
N SER A 273 -16.86 16.86 7.35
CA SER A 273 -17.54 15.59 7.67
C SER A 273 -17.40 15.15 9.12
N GLY A 274 -16.56 15.83 9.92
CA GLY A 274 -16.28 15.42 11.30
C GLY A 274 -15.56 14.07 11.38
N VAL A 275 -14.75 13.77 10.38
CA VAL A 275 -13.90 12.56 10.31
C VAL A 275 -12.83 12.64 11.40
N THR A 276 -12.67 11.56 12.13
CA THR A 276 -11.75 11.50 13.29
C THR A 276 -10.48 10.68 13.02
N LYS A 277 -10.46 9.89 11.95
CA LYS A 277 -9.29 9.17 11.44
C LYS A 277 -9.26 9.29 9.92
N VAL A 278 -8.07 9.58 9.39
CA VAL A 278 -7.84 9.59 7.93
C VAL A 278 -6.64 8.72 7.63
N VAL A 279 -6.78 7.81 6.70
CA VAL A 279 -5.66 7.12 6.05
C VAL A 279 -5.69 7.42 4.57
N SER A 280 -4.53 7.61 3.96
CA SER A 280 -4.44 7.82 2.52
C SER A 280 -3.81 6.63 1.82
N TRP A 281 -4.18 6.38 0.60
CA TRP A 281 -3.57 5.40 -0.26
C TRP A 281 -2.39 6.07 -0.96
N TYR A 282 -1.19 5.55 -0.86
CA TYR A 282 -0.70 4.42 -0.08
C TYR A 282 0.56 4.79 0.71
N LEU A 283 1.05 3.85 1.55
CA LEU A 283 2.09 4.08 2.54
C LEU A 283 3.46 4.38 1.92
N VAL A 284 3.92 3.53 1.02
CA VAL A 284 5.26 3.54 0.44
C VAL A 284 5.25 2.97 -0.97
N SER A 285 5.92 3.63 -1.94
CA SER A 285 6.15 3.04 -3.26
C SER A 285 7.33 2.07 -3.21
N SER A 286 7.07 0.85 -2.79
CA SER A 286 8.07 -0.21 -2.77
C SER A 286 7.68 -1.36 -3.69
N PHE A 287 7.53 -1.03 -4.97
CA PHE A 287 7.17 -1.89 -6.09
C PHE A 287 7.80 -1.35 -7.39
N TYR A 288 7.63 -2.04 -8.50
CA TYR A 288 8.26 -1.63 -9.75
C TYR A 288 7.62 -0.36 -10.36
N PRO A 289 8.42 0.65 -10.82
CA PRO A 289 7.90 1.92 -11.32
C PRO A 289 7.17 1.83 -12.68
N ILE A 290 6.92 0.63 -13.18
CA ILE A 290 6.09 0.34 -14.36
C ILE A 290 4.63 0.02 -14.01
N GLU A 291 4.32 -0.05 -12.73
CA GLU A 291 2.97 -0.25 -12.21
C GLU A 291 2.23 1.08 -12.09
N PRO A 292 0.88 1.09 -12.04
CA PRO A 292 0.10 2.31 -11.92
C PRO A 292 0.42 3.10 -10.63
N PHE A 293 0.21 4.40 -10.64
CA PHE A 293 0.22 5.29 -9.45
C PHE A 293 1.54 5.38 -8.67
N TYR A 294 2.67 4.98 -9.25
CA TYR A 294 3.97 4.91 -8.56
C TYR A 294 4.42 6.20 -7.83
N ASN A 295 4.03 7.38 -8.27
CA ASN A 295 4.62 8.66 -7.82
C ASN A 295 3.80 9.42 -6.75
N VAL A 296 2.84 8.80 -6.07
CA VAL A 296 1.91 9.50 -5.14
C VAL A 296 2.09 9.07 -3.68
N THR A 297 3.33 8.99 -3.20
CA THR A 297 3.66 8.39 -1.91
C THR A 297 4.60 9.22 -1.04
N THR A 298 4.76 8.79 0.19
CA THR A 298 5.68 9.35 1.19
C THR A 298 7.15 9.07 0.89
N ILE A 299 7.47 7.85 0.44
CA ILE A 299 8.83 7.39 0.13
C ILE A 299 8.79 6.51 -1.12
N ASN A 300 9.68 6.78 -2.07
CA ASN A 300 9.95 5.88 -3.18
C ASN A 300 11.09 4.94 -2.78
N ALA A 301 10.79 3.64 -2.72
CA ALA A 301 11.69 2.58 -2.26
C ALA A 301 11.61 1.35 -3.20
N SER A 302 11.99 1.53 -4.47
CA SER A 302 11.87 0.52 -5.53
C SER A 302 13.20 -0.11 -5.97
N SER A 303 14.30 0.18 -5.27
CA SER A 303 15.63 -0.29 -5.64
C SER A 303 16.35 -0.97 -4.47
N PRO A 304 15.81 -2.05 -3.90
CA PRO A 304 16.38 -2.71 -2.72
C PRO A 304 17.79 -3.24 -2.97
N TRP A 305 18.12 -3.69 -4.18
CA TRP A 305 19.47 -4.14 -4.55
C TRP A 305 20.57 -3.06 -4.40
N SER A 306 20.19 -1.79 -4.40
CA SER A 306 21.12 -0.68 -4.14
C SER A 306 21.00 -0.10 -2.74
N GLY A 307 19.90 -0.38 -2.05
CA GLY A 307 19.52 0.28 -0.81
C GLY A 307 19.02 1.73 -0.99
N ASN A 308 18.89 2.20 -2.24
CA ASN A 308 18.45 3.58 -2.52
C ASN A 308 16.96 3.77 -2.23
N TYR A 309 16.63 4.89 -1.60
CA TYR A 309 15.26 5.37 -1.45
C TYR A 309 15.22 6.91 -1.48
N THR A 310 14.06 7.47 -1.76
CA THR A 310 13.85 8.93 -1.81
C THR A 310 12.66 9.31 -0.95
N VAL A 311 12.88 10.24 -0.01
CA VAL A 311 11.82 10.83 0.81
C VAL A 311 11.13 11.93 0.02
N ASN A 312 9.82 11.81 -0.15
CA ASN A 312 9.01 12.79 -0.85
C ASN A 312 8.43 13.84 0.14
N PRO A 313 8.15 15.07 -0.31
CA PRO A 313 7.50 16.08 0.53
C PRO A 313 6.21 15.59 1.21
N ALA A 314 5.44 14.71 0.56
CA ALA A 314 4.24 14.09 1.11
C ALA A 314 4.41 13.49 2.52
N LEU A 315 5.62 12.99 2.86
CA LEU A 315 5.91 12.44 4.20
C LEU A 315 5.69 13.49 5.30
N TRP A 316 6.02 14.74 5.01
CA TRP A 316 5.96 15.81 6.01
C TRP A 316 4.53 16.29 6.29
N ALA A 317 3.58 16.04 5.38
CA ALA A 317 2.15 16.25 5.68
C ALA A 317 1.71 15.44 6.91
N TYR A 318 2.14 14.19 7.02
CA TYR A 318 1.87 13.34 8.18
C TYR A 318 2.62 13.83 9.43
N ALA A 319 3.86 14.31 9.26
CA ALA A 319 4.66 14.83 10.37
C ALA A 319 3.99 16.03 11.08
N HIS A 320 3.32 16.91 10.30
CA HIS A 320 2.55 18.03 10.83
C HIS A 320 1.37 17.61 11.72
N TYR A 321 0.96 16.36 11.67
CA TYR A 321 -0.02 15.76 12.57
C TYR A 321 0.61 14.78 13.56
N GLY A 322 1.28 13.76 13.05
CA GLY A 322 1.73 12.59 13.81
C GLY A 322 2.72 12.94 14.92
N GLN A 323 3.58 13.95 14.70
CA GLN A 323 4.51 14.38 15.73
C GLN A 323 3.88 15.30 16.79
N PHE A 324 2.67 15.80 16.57
CA PHE A 324 2.06 16.84 17.41
C PHE A 324 0.78 16.42 18.12
N ALA A 325 0.10 15.40 17.66
CA ALA A 325 -1.11 14.87 18.27
C ALA A 325 -1.01 13.37 18.48
N LYS A 326 -1.66 12.87 19.51
CA LYS A 326 -1.75 11.43 19.80
C LYS A 326 -3.20 10.96 19.68
N ILE A 327 -3.40 9.69 19.36
CA ILE A 327 -4.72 9.06 19.45
C ILE A 327 -5.31 9.31 20.84
N GLY A 328 -6.57 9.72 20.88
CA GLY A 328 -7.26 10.08 22.11
C GLY A 328 -7.29 11.58 22.41
N TRP A 329 -6.46 12.39 21.76
CA TRP A 329 -6.63 13.84 21.78
C TRP A 329 -7.99 14.23 21.21
N LYS A 330 -8.39 15.47 21.39
CA LYS A 330 -9.68 15.97 20.90
C LYS A 330 -9.48 17.13 19.95
N TYR A 331 -10.20 17.12 18.86
CA TYR A 331 -10.44 18.35 18.09
C TYR A 331 -11.20 19.34 18.96
N LEU A 332 -10.84 20.62 18.88
CA LEU A 332 -11.54 21.65 19.67
C LEU A 332 -12.66 22.28 18.86
N ASN A 333 -13.88 22.23 19.40
CA ASN A 333 -15.02 22.90 18.82
C ASN A 333 -14.76 24.44 18.74
N GLY A 334 -15.07 25.05 17.60
CA GLY A 334 -14.86 26.47 17.37
C GLY A 334 -13.42 26.87 17.03
N ALA A 335 -12.45 25.90 17.10
CA ALA A 335 -11.06 26.12 16.72
C ALA A 335 -10.63 25.26 15.51
N CYS A 336 -11.57 24.97 14.61
CA CYS A 336 -11.36 24.29 13.35
C CYS A 336 -12.22 24.98 12.29
N GLY A 337 -11.65 25.30 11.12
CA GLY A 337 -12.38 26.01 10.07
C GLY A 337 -11.50 26.48 8.91
N ASP A 338 -12.11 27.19 7.99
CA ASP A 338 -11.44 27.79 6.85
C ASP A 338 -10.85 29.16 7.19
N LEU A 339 -9.75 29.53 6.53
CA LEU A 339 -9.14 30.85 6.61
C LEU A 339 -9.77 31.78 5.57
N PRO A 340 -10.12 33.03 5.90
CA PRO A 340 -10.77 33.95 4.96
C PRO A 340 -9.95 34.25 3.70
N GLY A 341 -8.61 34.26 3.82
CA GLY A 341 -7.70 34.51 2.68
C GLY A 341 -7.33 33.26 1.89
N GLY A 342 -7.90 32.10 2.20
CA GLY A 342 -7.60 30.79 1.62
C GLY A 342 -6.83 29.89 2.58
N GLY A 343 -7.14 28.60 2.51
CA GLY A 343 -6.59 27.60 3.41
C GLY A 343 -7.53 27.20 4.57
N SER A 344 -7.02 26.39 5.47
CA SER A 344 -7.81 25.86 6.60
C SER A 344 -6.95 25.53 7.83
N TYR A 345 -7.61 25.34 8.97
CA TYR A 345 -6.94 24.95 10.20
C TYR A 345 -7.78 24.02 11.07
N VAL A 346 -7.09 23.18 11.82
CA VAL A 346 -7.68 22.38 12.91
C VAL A 346 -6.83 22.47 14.15
N THR A 347 -7.46 22.47 15.32
CA THR A 347 -6.77 22.46 16.62
C THR A 347 -7.12 21.20 17.38
N LEU A 348 -6.08 20.49 17.83
CA LEU A 348 -6.14 19.28 18.64
C LEU A 348 -5.58 19.54 20.04
N THR A 349 -6.13 18.91 21.08
CA THR A 349 -5.67 19.07 22.47
C THR A 349 -5.61 17.76 23.25
N SER A 350 -4.64 17.69 24.15
CA SER A 350 -4.57 16.67 25.21
C SER A 350 -5.44 17.02 26.44
N GLY A 351 -5.98 18.24 26.49
CA GLY A 351 -6.57 18.87 27.67
C GLY A 351 -5.60 19.82 28.42
N ILE A 352 -4.30 19.73 28.13
CA ILE A 352 -3.23 20.61 28.66
C ILE A 352 -2.51 21.25 27.47
N ASP A 353 -1.91 20.45 26.61
CA ASP A 353 -1.25 20.92 25.40
C ASP A 353 -2.22 21.03 24.23
N TYR A 354 -1.87 21.87 23.27
CA TYR A 354 -2.59 21.97 22.00
C TYR A 354 -1.63 22.00 20.82
N SER A 355 -2.16 21.65 19.66
CA SER A 355 -1.49 21.74 18.36
C SER A 355 -2.49 22.22 17.33
N THR A 356 -2.17 23.32 16.64
CA THR A 356 -2.98 23.87 15.55
C THR A 356 -2.24 23.63 14.23
N ILE A 357 -2.83 22.83 13.37
CA ILE A 357 -2.31 22.49 12.04
C ILE A 357 -3.03 23.38 11.02
N ILE A 358 -2.26 24.17 10.28
CA ILE A 358 -2.76 25.20 9.38
C ILE A 358 -2.15 24.96 7.99
N GLU A 359 -2.93 25.11 6.94
CA GLU A 359 -2.42 25.26 5.59
C GLU A 359 -3.04 26.49 4.92
N THR A 360 -2.29 27.11 4.03
CA THR A 360 -2.69 28.35 3.33
C THR A 360 -2.78 28.14 1.82
N LYS A 361 -3.19 26.92 1.42
CA LYS A 361 -3.31 26.54 0.01
C LYS A 361 -4.23 27.48 -0.75
N GLY A 362 -3.70 28.07 -1.83
CA GLY A 362 -4.44 28.98 -2.69
C GLY A 362 -4.61 30.41 -2.15
N ALA A 363 -4.03 30.72 -0.98
CA ALA A 363 -3.95 32.09 -0.51
C ALA A 363 -3.13 32.93 -1.52
N LYS A 364 -3.54 34.22 -1.70
CA LYS A 364 -2.85 35.12 -2.64
C LYS A 364 -1.90 36.05 -1.93
N GLU A 365 -2.15 36.35 -0.69
CA GLU A 365 -1.40 37.29 0.13
C GLU A 365 -1.16 36.69 1.53
N PRO A 366 -0.14 37.15 2.25
CA PRO A 366 0.08 36.77 3.63
C PRO A 366 -1.13 37.11 4.52
N GLN A 367 -1.45 36.21 5.46
CA GLN A 367 -2.57 36.37 6.39
C GLN A 367 -2.07 36.50 7.84
N ASN A 368 -2.49 37.54 8.53
CA ASN A 368 -2.23 37.68 9.96
C ASN A 368 -3.35 37.01 10.76
N ILE A 369 -3.03 36.04 11.59
CA ILE A 369 -3.97 35.43 12.53
C ILE A 369 -3.54 35.71 13.97
N THR A 370 -4.51 36.03 14.81
CA THR A 370 -4.32 36.14 16.27
C THR A 370 -4.96 34.94 16.94
N ILE A 371 -4.21 34.27 17.78
CA ILE A 371 -4.69 33.12 18.56
C ILE A 371 -4.84 33.52 20.01
N ASN A 372 -6.04 33.33 20.53
CA ASN A 372 -6.38 33.53 21.94
C ASN A 372 -6.59 32.20 22.63
N VAL A 373 -5.83 31.91 23.68
CA VAL A 373 -5.84 30.60 24.37
C VAL A 373 -6.54 30.78 25.74
N THR A 374 -7.51 29.89 25.98
CA THR A 374 -8.31 29.88 27.22
C THR A 374 -8.62 28.45 27.67
N GLY A 375 -9.46 28.29 28.68
CA GLY A 375 -9.99 26.98 29.08
C GLY A 375 -8.96 26.04 29.70
N GLY A 376 -7.92 26.56 30.38
CA GLY A 376 -6.94 25.76 31.10
C GLY A 376 -5.81 25.18 30.24
N LEU A 377 -5.75 25.53 28.95
CA LEU A 377 -4.66 25.11 28.08
C LEU A 377 -3.35 25.83 28.39
N SER A 378 -2.24 25.21 28.04
CA SER A 378 -0.89 25.75 28.20
C SER A 378 -0.74 27.11 27.50
N ILE A 379 -0.25 28.10 28.27
CA ILE A 379 0.13 29.44 27.78
C ILE A 379 1.65 29.59 27.66
N GLY A 380 2.36 28.47 27.67
CA GLY A 380 3.81 28.43 27.49
C GLY A 380 4.24 28.79 26.07
N SER A 381 5.53 28.82 25.85
CA SER A 381 6.12 29.07 24.51
C SER A 381 5.56 28.13 23.48
N VAL A 382 5.20 28.64 22.31
CA VAL A 382 4.61 27.90 21.18
C VAL A 382 5.69 27.62 20.15
N SER A 383 5.94 26.34 19.87
CA SER A 383 6.82 25.94 18.75
C SER A 383 6.10 26.14 17.43
N VAL A 384 6.85 26.63 16.46
CA VAL A 384 6.37 26.87 15.10
C VAL A 384 7.15 25.97 14.14
N TRP A 385 6.44 25.14 13.39
CA TRP A 385 7.00 24.30 12.33
C TRP A 385 6.36 24.67 11.00
N ARG A 386 7.17 24.80 9.95
CA ARG A 386 6.72 25.25 8.63
C ARG A 386 7.22 24.34 7.52
N SER A 387 6.37 24.16 6.52
CA SER A 387 6.72 23.62 5.22
C SER A 387 6.28 24.59 4.12
N ASP A 388 7.10 24.70 3.07
CA ASP A 388 6.77 25.38 1.81
C ASP A 388 7.52 24.71 0.63
N SER A 389 7.39 25.26 -0.58
CA SER A 389 8.00 24.68 -1.78
C SER A 389 9.54 24.59 -1.72
N THR A 390 10.19 25.34 -0.85
CA THR A 390 11.65 25.42 -0.74
C THR A 390 12.21 24.55 0.38
N ALA A 391 11.44 24.36 1.46
CA ALA A 391 11.88 23.59 2.62
C ALA A 391 10.70 23.03 3.40
N GLN A 392 10.74 21.75 3.71
CA GLN A 392 9.67 21.04 4.43
C GLN A 392 10.06 20.77 5.88
N PHE A 393 9.09 20.89 6.77
CA PHE A 393 9.15 20.57 8.20
C PHE A 393 10.35 21.22 8.91
N ILE A 394 10.43 22.55 8.80
CA ILE A 394 11.52 23.35 9.42
C ILE A 394 11.00 24.08 10.63
N ARG A 395 11.70 23.88 11.76
CA ARG A 395 11.43 24.61 13.01
C ARG A 395 11.77 26.09 12.84
N GLN A 396 10.80 26.94 13.16
CA GLN A 396 10.92 28.39 13.15
C GLN A 396 11.18 28.90 14.58
N LYS A 397 11.37 30.22 14.72
CA LYS A 397 11.45 30.88 16.03
C LYS A 397 10.16 30.66 16.83
N GLU A 398 10.32 30.28 18.09
CA GLU A 398 9.19 30.15 19.03
C GLU A 398 8.48 31.46 19.29
N ILE A 399 7.19 31.37 19.58
CA ILE A 399 6.36 32.48 19.94
C ILE A 399 6.06 32.40 21.45
N SER A 400 6.27 33.49 22.16
CA SER A 400 5.86 33.61 23.58
C SER A 400 4.52 34.35 23.62
N PRO A 401 3.43 33.72 24.08
CA PRO A 401 2.15 34.40 24.26
C PRO A 401 2.24 35.56 25.27
N VAL A 402 1.53 36.62 25.00
CA VAL A 402 1.36 37.74 25.93
C VAL A 402 -0.13 37.87 26.24
N ASN A 403 -0.51 37.90 27.50
CA ASN A 403 -1.90 37.91 27.96
C ASN A 403 -2.75 36.80 27.26
N ASN A 404 -2.20 35.59 27.20
CA ASN A 404 -2.82 34.41 26.61
C ASN A 404 -3.10 34.55 25.11
N SER A 405 -2.40 35.48 24.42
CA SER A 405 -2.59 35.77 23.00
C SER A 405 -1.27 35.86 22.27
N TYR A 406 -1.28 35.49 20.99
CA TYR A 406 -0.16 35.70 20.09
C TYR A 406 -0.63 35.83 18.64
N THR A 407 0.17 36.53 17.83
CA THR A 407 -0.11 36.73 16.39
C THR A 407 1.01 36.12 15.57
N ILE A 408 0.66 35.54 14.43
CA ILE A 408 1.57 35.03 13.42
C ILE A 408 1.12 35.46 12.03
N SER A 409 2.08 35.80 11.17
CA SER A 409 1.87 35.96 9.74
C SER A 409 2.06 34.64 9.03
N LEU A 410 1.08 34.22 8.25
CA LEU A 410 1.09 33.00 7.44
C LEU A 410 1.34 33.39 5.99
N GLU A 411 2.42 32.86 5.41
CA GLU A 411 2.71 33.06 3.99
C GLU A 411 1.75 32.24 3.12
N PRO A 412 1.49 32.65 1.87
CA PRO A 412 0.73 31.86 0.91
C PRO A 412 1.37 30.50 0.64
N ASP A 413 0.52 29.52 0.28
CA ASP A 413 0.94 28.18 -0.10
C ASP A 413 1.98 27.56 0.86
N ALA A 414 1.68 27.55 2.15
CA ALA A 414 2.53 27.00 3.19
C ALA A 414 1.73 26.16 4.20
N VAL A 415 2.43 25.28 4.90
CA VAL A 415 1.89 24.47 6.00
C VAL A 415 2.57 24.90 7.29
N TYR A 416 1.78 25.06 8.35
CA TYR A 416 2.27 25.40 9.68
C TYR A 416 1.70 24.44 10.74
N THR A 417 2.51 24.14 11.75
CA THR A 417 2.01 23.58 13.01
C THR A 417 2.50 24.42 14.18
N LEU A 418 1.54 24.93 14.95
CA LEU A 418 1.74 25.72 16.15
C LEU A 418 1.42 24.85 17.36
N SER A 419 2.38 24.61 18.25
CA SER A 419 2.17 23.65 19.33
C SER A 419 2.90 24.00 20.62
N THR A 420 2.28 23.68 21.75
CA THR A 420 2.92 23.71 23.08
C THR A 420 3.69 22.41 23.38
N THR A 421 3.52 21.35 22.55
CA THR A 421 4.28 20.10 22.70
C THR A 421 5.74 20.26 22.29
N ARG A 422 6.60 19.36 22.77
CA ARG A 422 8.05 19.39 22.53
C ARG A 422 8.57 18.04 22.02
N GLY A 423 9.81 18.05 21.54
CA GLY A 423 10.53 16.85 21.09
C GLY A 423 10.34 16.49 19.63
N GLN A 424 9.66 17.32 18.83
CA GLN A 424 9.56 17.13 17.38
C GLN A 424 10.92 17.25 16.73
N HIS A 425 11.15 16.42 15.71
CA HIS A 425 12.40 16.38 14.99
C HIS A 425 12.15 16.10 13.49
N LYS A 426 12.85 16.86 12.63
CA LYS A 426 12.93 16.50 11.22
C LYS A 426 13.92 15.35 11.10
N GLY A 427 13.39 14.12 11.01
CA GLY A 427 14.19 12.92 10.78
C GLY A 427 14.86 12.91 9.43
N GLY A 428 15.97 12.22 9.34
CA GLY A 428 16.73 12.03 8.12
C GLY A 428 17.95 11.18 8.38
N PHE A 429 18.58 10.73 7.30
CA PHE A 429 19.80 9.92 7.36
C PHE A 429 20.81 10.46 6.34
N ASP A 430 22.06 10.65 6.75
CA ASP A 430 23.08 11.32 5.95
C ASP A 430 23.62 10.48 4.78
N HIS A 431 23.42 9.16 4.83
CA HIS A 431 24.03 8.22 3.90
C HIS A 431 23.01 7.27 3.27
N VAL A 432 22.13 7.81 2.44
CA VAL A 432 21.30 6.99 1.54
C VAL A 432 22.15 6.61 0.34
N PRO A 433 22.34 5.30 0.01
CA PRO A 433 23.16 4.89 -1.13
C PRO A 433 22.63 5.46 -2.44
N ALA A 434 23.54 5.68 -3.40
CA ALA A 434 23.13 6.06 -4.75
C ALA A 434 22.34 4.92 -5.42
N ALA A 435 21.35 5.28 -6.24
CA ALA A 435 20.63 4.31 -7.05
C ALA A 435 21.60 3.57 -8.00
N LYS A 436 21.40 2.27 -8.12
CA LYS A 436 22.14 1.41 -9.05
C LYS A 436 21.17 0.63 -9.91
N PRO A 437 21.55 0.28 -11.16
CA PRO A 437 20.76 -0.64 -11.97
C PRO A 437 20.54 -1.97 -11.26
N PHE A 438 19.49 -2.67 -11.64
CA PHE A 438 19.26 -4.04 -11.17
C PHE A 438 20.48 -4.92 -11.47
N PRO A 439 20.85 -5.88 -10.60
CA PRO A 439 21.98 -6.79 -10.84
C PRO A 439 21.87 -7.50 -12.19
N PHE A 440 22.92 -7.37 -13.01
CA PHE A 440 22.96 -7.96 -14.34
C PHE A 440 24.39 -8.41 -14.70
N PRO A 441 24.60 -9.69 -15.07
CA PRO A 441 23.62 -10.77 -15.21
C PRO A 441 23.02 -11.20 -13.86
N TYR A 442 21.82 -11.77 -13.90
CA TYR A 442 21.09 -12.27 -12.72
C TYR A 442 20.87 -13.78 -12.85
N TYR A 443 21.08 -14.52 -11.76
CA TYR A 443 20.84 -15.95 -11.69
C TYR A 443 20.26 -16.35 -10.34
N GLU A 444 19.08 -16.97 -10.34
CA GLU A 444 18.38 -17.42 -9.14
C GLU A 444 18.07 -18.92 -9.22
N THR A 445 18.53 -19.68 -8.23
CA THR A 445 18.29 -21.13 -8.06
C THR A 445 17.29 -21.42 -6.94
N PHE A 446 16.86 -20.44 -6.19
CA PHE A 446 16.01 -20.55 -5.00
C PHE A 446 16.60 -21.40 -3.85
N ASP A 447 17.73 -22.05 -4.01
CA ASP A 447 18.31 -22.99 -3.04
C ASP A 447 18.80 -22.33 -1.75
N HIS A 448 19.10 -21.03 -1.78
CA HIS A 448 19.55 -20.30 -0.60
C HIS A 448 18.44 -20.02 0.43
N TYR A 449 17.16 -20.18 0.07
CA TYR A 449 16.03 -20.05 0.99
C TYR A 449 15.85 -21.31 1.82
N ASN A 450 16.80 -21.59 2.73
CA ASN A 450 16.80 -22.83 3.54
C ASN A 450 15.52 -23.01 4.36
N ASP A 451 14.95 -21.92 4.86
CA ASP A 451 13.64 -21.90 5.54
C ASP A 451 12.74 -20.81 4.93
N PRO A 452 11.94 -21.14 3.91
CA PRO A 452 11.08 -20.18 3.22
C PRO A 452 10.13 -19.41 4.13
N LYS A 453 9.77 -19.98 5.29
CA LYS A 453 8.90 -19.33 6.29
C LYS A 453 9.48 -18.00 6.79
N GLN A 454 10.82 -17.90 6.87
CA GLN A 454 11.48 -16.68 7.31
C GLN A 454 11.33 -15.53 6.30
N TRP A 455 11.02 -15.85 5.06
CA TRP A 455 10.87 -14.92 3.94
C TRP A 455 9.42 -14.71 3.52
N GLY A 456 8.45 -15.20 4.30
CA GLY A 456 7.06 -15.18 3.90
C GLY A 456 6.77 -15.97 2.63
N TYR A 457 7.65 -16.93 2.28
CA TYR A 457 7.69 -17.69 1.03
C TYR A 457 7.95 -16.85 -0.23
N LEU A 458 8.27 -15.57 -0.08
CA LEU A 458 8.49 -14.63 -1.18
C LEU A 458 9.99 -14.59 -1.55
N PRO A 459 10.34 -14.82 -2.82
CA PRO A 459 11.72 -14.61 -3.26
C PRO A 459 12.11 -13.13 -3.29
N TYR A 460 13.40 -12.84 -3.34
CA TYR A 460 13.90 -11.50 -3.51
C TYR A 460 13.51 -10.91 -4.87
N TYR A 461 13.18 -9.63 -4.85
CA TYR A 461 13.00 -8.77 -6.01
C TYR A 461 11.88 -9.17 -6.96
N THR A 462 11.11 -10.20 -6.68
CA THR A 462 9.92 -10.52 -7.46
C THR A 462 8.71 -9.73 -6.97
N ALA A 463 7.82 -9.42 -7.90
CA ALA A 463 6.51 -8.83 -7.59
C ALA A 463 5.43 -9.60 -8.34
N ASP A 464 4.54 -10.24 -7.59
CA ASP A 464 3.40 -10.97 -8.14
C ASP A 464 2.33 -9.97 -8.58
N ILE A 465 1.95 -10.01 -9.85
CA ILE A 465 0.93 -9.12 -10.40
C ILE A 465 -0.44 -9.78 -10.41
N ALA A 466 -0.46 -11.08 -10.67
CA ALA A 466 -1.67 -11.91 -10.58
C ALA A 466 -1.28 -13.32 -10.13
N GLY A 467 -2.10 -13.95 -9.30
CA GLY A 467 -1.78 -15.24 -8.70
C GLY A 467 -0.80 -15.10 -7.54
N GLY A 468 -0.08 -16.17 -7.21
CA GLY A 468 0.91 -16.20 -6.15
C GLY A 468 2.05 -17.16 -6.46
N PHE A 469 3.28 -16.70 -6.24
CA PHE A 469 4.49 -17.45 -6.53
C PHE A 469 5.30 -17.62 -5.24
N GLU A 470 5.39 -18.87 -4.75
CA GLU A 470 6.05 -19.22 -3.50
C GLU A 470 7.30 -20.05 -3.71
N ILE A 471 8.28 -19.84 -2.85
CA ILE A 471 9.42 -20.75 -2.72
C ILE A 471 8.92 -22.08 -2.16
N ALA A 472 9.18 -23.17 -2.87
CA ALA A 472 8.74 -24.52 -2.56
C ALA A 472 9.90 -25.52 -2.65
N ASP A 473 9.71 -26.68 -2.03
CA ASP A 473 10.64 -27.80 -2.25
C ASP A 473 10.44 -28.39 -3.66
N ARG A 474 11.53 -28.71 -4.32
CA ARG A 474 11.48 -29.46 -5.57
C ARG A 474 10.93 -30.88 -5.32
N PRO A 475 10.01 -31.40 -6.15
CA PRO A 475 9.48 -32.76 -5.98
C PRO A 475 10.52 -33.87 -6.08
N ASP A 476 11.65 -33.61 -6.78
CA ASP A 476 12.77 -34.55 -6.93
C ASP A 476 13.76 -34.51 -5.75
N GLY A 477 13.52 -33.67 -4.74
CA GLY A 477 14.38 -33.51 -3.56
C GLY A 477 15.70 -32.81 -3.81
N LYS A 478 15.89 -32.16 -4.95
CA LYS A 478 17.14 -31.48 -5.34
C LYS A 478 17.10 -29.96 -5.07
N GLY A 479 16.69 -29.58 -3.89
CA GLY A 479 16.69 -28.17 -3.49
C GLY A 479 15.31 -27.51 -3.55
N LYS A 480 15.30 -26.22 -3.81
CA LYS A 480 14.11 -25.36 -3.85
C LYS A 480 13.77 -24.97 -5.28
N CYS A 481 12.58 -24.46 -5.48
CA CYS A 481 12.11 -23.87 -6.73
C CYS A 481 11.05 -22.82 -6.41
N LEU A 482 10.65 -22.06 -7.40
CA LEU A 482 9.49 -21.17 -7.32
C LEU A 482 8.26 -21.90 -7.87
N ARG A 483 7.16 -21.83 -7.19
CA ARG A 483 5.89 -22.46 -7.60
C ARG A 483 4.78 -21.43 -7.68
N GLN A 484 4.05 -21.40 -8.78
CA GLN A 484 2.73 -20.77 -8.81
C GLN A 484 1.76 -21.65 -7.99
N VAL A 485 1.24 -21.11 -6.86
CA VAL A 485 0.51 -21.90 -5.86
C VAL A 485 -1.01 -21.76 -5.93
N ILE A 486 -1.53 -20.78 -6.67
CA ILE A 486 -2.96 -20.49 -6.73
C ILE A 486 -3.61 -21.35 -7.81
N ALA A 487 -4.17 -22.49 -7.42
CA ALA A 487 -4.83 -23.42 -8.35
C ALA A 487 -6.22 -22.93 -8.79
N GLN A 488 -6.96 -22.24 -7.93
CA GLN A 488 -8.30 -21.73 -8.20
C GLN A 488 -8.26 -20.20 -8.38
N LYS A 489 -8.93 -19.69 -9.41
CA LYS A 489 -8.99 -18.25 -9.67
C LYS A 489 -9.56 -17.50 -8.46
N PRO A 490 -8.88 -16.45 -7.94
CA PRO A 490 -9.39 -15.68 -6.81
C PRO A 490 -10.54 -14.75 -7.18
N GLN A 491 -11.24 -14.26 -6.18
CA GLN A 491 -12.26 -13.22 -6.28
C GLN A 491 -11.57 -11.84 -6.22
N SER A 492 -10.82 -11.49 -7.25
CA SER A 492 -9.98 -10.29 -7.28
C SER A 492 -10.81 -9.00 -7.27
N TRP A 493 -10.22 -7.92 -6.79
CA TRP A 493 -10.80 -6.58 -6.86
C TRP A 493 -10.65 -6.00 -8.27
N ALA A 494 -9.44 -6.06 -8.83
CA ALA A 494 -9.14 -5.67 -10.20
C ALA A 494 -9.37 -6.82 -11.18
N PRO A 495 -9.55 -6.54 -12.48
CA PRO A 495 -9.61 -7.58 -13.50
C PRO A 495 -8.35 -8.44 -13.49
N GLU A 496 -8.53 -9.75 -13.48
CA GLU A 496 -7.44 -10.73 -13.52
C GLU A 496 -7.01 -11.05 -14.95
N TRP A 497 -5.68 -11.14 -15.11
CA TRP A 497 -5.04 -11.78 -16.25
C TRP A 497 -4.53 -13.17 -15.83
N LEU A 498 -3.61 -13.74 -16.61
CA LEU A 498 -2.91 -14.98 -16.26
C LEU A 498 -2.03 -14.76 -15.02
N PRO A 499 -1.77 -15.79 -14.20
CA PRO A 499 -0.81 -15.67 -13.10
C PRO A 499 0.59 -15.34 -13.62
N TYR A 500 1.16 -14.24 -13.13
CA TYR A 500 2.55 -13.89 -13.46
C TYR A 500 3.21 -13.05 -12.37
N THR A 501 4.54 -13.19 -12.34
CA THR A 501 5.43 -12.39 -11.51
C THR A 501 6.47 -11.68 -12.37
N ILE A 502 6.94 -10.52 -11.95
CA ILE A 502 7.92 -9.71 -12.68
C ILE A 502 9.19 -9.50 -11.86
N ILE A 503 10.30 -9.28 -12.56
CA ILE A 503 11.60 -9.01 -11.97
C ILE A 503 12.49 -8.25 -12.97
N GLY A 504 13.34 -7.33 -12.47
CA GLY A 504 14.43 -6.80 -13.27
C GLY A 504 14.44 -5.28 -13.43
N ASP A 505 14.83 -4.82 -14.62
CA ASP A 505 15.00 -3.40 -14.93
C ASP A 505 14.25 -3.02 -16.20
N SER A 506 13.47 -1.93 -16.14
CA SER A 506 12.68 -1.44 -17.27
C SER A 506 13.52 -0.95 -18.46
N THR A 507 14.82 -0.78 -18.28
CA THR A 507 15.74 -0.29 -19.31
C THR A 507 16.44 -1.39 -20.12
N TRP A 508 16.25 -2.67 -19.77
CA TRP A 508 16.88 -3.78 -20.48
C TRP A 508 16.38 -3.89 -21.92
N THR A 509 17.31 -3.87 -22.87
CA THR A 509 16.99 -3.91 -24.32
C THR A 509 17.36 -5.24 -24.97
N ASN A 510 18.65 -5.61 -24.99
CA ASN A 510 19.19 -6.80 -25.63
C ASN A 510 19.64 -7.80 -24.58
N TYR A 511 18.79 -8.72 -24.25
CA TYR A 511 19.03 -9.73 -23.23
C TYR A 511 18.33 -11.04 -23.53
N GLU A 512 18.71 -12.07 -22.81
CA GLU A 512 17.97 -13.32 -22.76
C GLU A 512 17.45 -13.59 -21.35
N ILE A 513 16.27 -14.15 -21.28
CA ILE A 513 15.74 -14.78 -20.08
C ILE A 513 15.59 -16.27 -20.35
N SER A 514 15.99 -17.10 -19.39
CA SER A 514 15.71 -18.53 -19.39
C SER A 514 15.33 -19.01 -18.00
N ALA A 515 14.50 -20.06 -17.97
CA ALA A 515 14.15 -20.76 -16.74
C ALA A 515 13.90 -22.24 -17.05
N ASP A 516 14.17 -23.10 -16.08
CA ASP A 516 13.67 -24.46 -16.07
C ASP A 516 12.22 -24.44 -15.60
N ILE A 517 11.32 -25.05 -16.33
CA ILE A 517 9.91 -25.16 -15.99
C ILE A 517 9.48 -26.61 -15.84
N SER A 518 8.55 -26.90 -14.94
CA SER A 518 7.94 -28.21 -14.79
C SER A 518 6.43 -28.05 -14.68
N LEU A 519 5.70 -28.60 -15.67
CA LEU A 519 4.25 -28.56 -15.72
C LEU A 519 3.69 -29.59 -14.73
N GLN A 520 2.77 -29.17 -13.88
CA GLN A 520 2.15 -30.04 -12.86
C GLN A 520 0.78 -30.54 -13.27
N ASN A 521 0.18 -29.95 -14.28
CA ASN A 521 -1.10 -30.33 -14.88
C ASN A 521 -1.10 -29.94 -16.36
N ASP A 522 -2.10 -30.36 -17.10
CA ASP A 522 -2.28 -29.95 -18.50
C ASP A 522 -2.39 -28.43 -18.60
N GLY A 523 -1.98 -27.88 -19.75
CA GLY A 523 -1.92 -26.45 -19.98
C GLY A 523 -0.52 -26.01 -20.38
N TRP A 524 -0.06 -24.88 -19.90
CA TRP A 524 1.22 -24.30 -20.27
C TRP A 524 1.84 -23.46 -19.16
N ALA A 525 3.14 -23.26 -19.24
CA ALA A 525 3.88 -22.25 -18.47
C ALA A 525 4.86 -21.52 -19.41
N GLY A 526 5.41 -20.41 -18.95
CA GLY A 526 6.23 -19.58 -19.81
C GLY A 526 7.04 -18.50 -19.11
N ILE A 527 7.67 -17.69 -19.94
CA ILE A 527 8.50 -16.56 -19.54
C ILE A 527 8.05 -15.27 -20.23
N LEU A 528 8.24 -14.15 -19.53
CA LEU A 528 7.95 -12.80 -19.99
C LEU A 528 9.26 -12.06 -20.30
N GLY A 529 9.22 -11.16 -21.27
CA GLY A 529 10.32 -10.26 -21.53
C GLY A 529 9.87 -8.93 -22.10
N ARG A 530 10.73 -7.91 -21.92
CA ARG A 530 10.45 -6.51 -22.30
C ARG A 530 9.09 -6.01 -21.80
N VAL A 531 8.77 -6.31 -20.53
CA VAL A 531 7.56 -5.82 -19.89
C VAL A 531 7.77 -4.36 -19.49
N ILE A 532 6.98 -3.45 -20.08
CA ILE A 532 7.08 -2.00 -19.85
C ILE A 532 5.93 -1.44 -19.03
N ASN A 533 4.89 -2.21 -18.78
CA ASN A 533 3.73 -1.82 -17.98
C ASN A 533 2.93 -3.06 -17.59
N THR A 534 2.40 -3.10 -16.38
CA THR A 534 1.63 -4.23 -15.85
C THR A 534 0.12 -4.09 -16.05
N GLY A 535 -0.32 -2.97 -16.58
CA GLY A 535 -1.71 -2.68 -16.89
C GLY A 535 -2.03 -1.19 -16.78
N ILE A 536 -3.12 -0.77 -17.41
CA ILE A 536 -3.64 0.60 -17.28
C ILE A 536 -5.10 0.49 -16.86
N GLY A 537 -5.55 1.38 -15.98
CA GLY A 537 -6.94 1.42 -15.55
C GLY A 537 -7.38 0.18 -14.80
N TYR A 538 -6.57 -0.23 -13.84
CA TYR A 538 -6.81 -1.40 -12.98
C TYR A 538 -6.79 -2.75 -13.71
N GLY A 539 -6.21 -2.80 -14.90
CA GLY A 539 -5.96 -4.06 -15.61
C GLY A 539 -4.56 -4.59 -15.29
N CYS A 540 -4.43 -5.89 -15.12
CA CYS A 540 -3.15 -6.54 -14.84
C CYS A 540 -2.51 -7.20 -16.06
N ASN A 541 -2.94 -6.87 -17.28
CA ASN A 541 -2.36 -7.39 -18.51
C ASN A 541 -1.02 -6.71 -18.79
N PRO A 542 0.10 -7.44 -18.84
CA PRO A 542 1.40 -6.85 -19.10
C PRO A 542 1.45 -6.33 -20.56
N LYS A 543 2.20 -5.25 -20.75
CA LYS A 543 2.66 -4.84 -22.08
C LYS A 543 4.08 -5.35 -22.26
N GLY A 544 4.23 -6.46 -22.97
CA GLY A 544 5.49 -7.15 -23.18
C GLY A 544 5.33 -8.36 -24.08
N TYR A 545 6.39 -9.12 -24.23
CA TYR A 545 6.36 -10.41 -24.92
C TYR A 545 6.27 -11.54 -23.92
N TYR A 546 5.60 -12.65 -24.30
CA TYR A 546 5.63 -13.89 -23.54
C TYR A 546 5.63 -15.13 -24.41
N MET A 547 6.49 -16.08 -24.04
CA MET A 547 6.61 -17.38 -24.66
C MET A 547 5.89 -18.41 -23.79
N ARG A 548 5.09 -19.25 -24.40
CA ARG A 548 4.40 -20.38 -23.78
C ARG A 548 4.99 -21.70 -24.24
N LEU A 549 5.12 -22.65 -23.31
CA LEU A 549 5.36 -24.07 -23.62
C LEU A 549 4.20 -24.89 -23.07
N TYR A 550 3.52 -25.61 -23.95
CA TYR A 550 2.37 -26.45 -23.64
C TYR A 550 2.77 -27.92 -23.40
N ALA A 551 1.93 -28.67 -22.69
CA ALA A 551 2.14 -30.09 -22.42
C ALA A 551 2.19 -30.95 -23.70
N ASP A 552 1.47 -30.57 -24.76
CA ASP A 552 1.52 -31.23 -26.09
C ASP A 552 2.80 -30.92 -26.88
N GLY A 553 3.68 -30.06 -26.33
CA GLY A 553 4.94 -29.63 -26.97
C GLY A 553 4.80 -28.40 -27.86
N LYS A 554 3.61 -27.86 -28.04
CA LYS A 554 3.42 -26.61 -28.76
C LYS A 554 4.12 -25.45 -28.05
N CYS A 555 4.73 -24.56 -28.83
CA CYS A 555 5.35 -23.32 -28.34
C CYS A 555 4.72 -22.13 -29.07
N GLU A 556 4.43 -21.06 -28.35
CA GLU A 556 3.84 -19.85 -28.91
C GLU A 556 4.53 -18.62 -28.36
N LEU A 557 4.72 -17.60 -29.17
CA LEU A 557 5.15 -16.27 -28.77
C LEU A 557 4.05 -15.25 -29.03
N TYR A 558 3.73 -14.48 -28.02
CA TYR A 558 2.76 -13.39 -28.13
C TYR A 558 3.40 -12.04 -27.79
N ALA A 559 2.96 -10.97 -28.47
CA ALA A 559 3.02 -9.63 -27.95
C ALA A 559 1.72 -9.38 -27.17
N SER A 560 1.81 -9.35 -25.85
CA SER A 560 0.67 -9.01 -25.01
C SER A 560 0.42 -7.51 -25.10
N THR A 561 -0.75 -7.15 -25.56
CA THR A 561 -1.23 -5.76 -25.52
C THR A 561 -2.34 -5.67 -24.48
N GLN A 562 -2.62 -4.46 -24.03
CA GLN A 562 -3.75 -4.26 -23.13
C GLN A 562 -5.06 -4.56 -23.87
N LEU A 563 -5.55 -5.78 -23.74
CA LEU A 563 -6.82 -6.20 -24.27
C LEU A 563 -7.81 -6.45 -23.14
N LYS A 564 -9.05 -6.01 -23.33
CA LYS A 564 -10.13 -6.35 -22.42
C LYS A 564 -10.32 -7.87 -22.40
N ASN A 565 -10.61 -8.44 -21.23
CA ASN A 565 -11.03 -9.84 -21.04
C ASN A 565 -9.96 -10.92 -21.21
N GLY A 566 -8.70 -10.68 -20.82
CA GLY A 566 -7.70 -11.74 -20.73
C GLY A 566 -7.25 -12.34 -22.06
N ALA A 567 -7.56 -11.69 -23.20
CA ALA A 567 -7.10 -12.14 -24.51
C ALA A 567 -5.56 -12.18 -24.56
N PRO A 568 -4.97 -13.20 -25.19
CA PRO A 568 -3.52 -13.44 -25.16
C PRO A 568 -2.68 -12.35 -25.83
N GLY A 569 -3.26 -11.49 -26.65
CA GLY A 569 -2.56 -10.53 -27.48
C GLY A 569 -2.33 -11.04 -28.91
N LYS A 570 -1.36 -10.44 -29.60
CA LYS A 570 -1.02 -10.80 -31.00
C LYS A 570 -0.07 -11.99 -30.99
N LEU A 571 -0.48 -13.10 -31.60
CA LEU A 571 0.39 -14.24 -31.87
C LEU A 571 1.44 -13.83 -32.93
N LEU A 572 2.71 -13.98 -32.59
CA LEU A 572 3.84 -13.61 -33.45
C LEU A 572 4.51 -14.81 -34.07
N ALA A 573 4.64 -15.92 -33.37
CA ALA A 573 5.30 -17.13 -33.84
C ALA A 573 4.73 -18.37 -33.15
N THR A 574 4.84 -19.49 -33.83
CA THR A 574 4.55 -20.83 -33.31
C THR A 574 5.71 -21.77 -33.62
N GLY A 575 5.87 -22.77 -32.79
CA GLY A 575 6.82 -23.86 -32.99
C GLY A 575 6.40 -25.10 -32.21
N ALA A 576 7.18 -26.15 -32.27
CA ALA A 576 6.88 -27.38 -31.57
C ALA A 576 8.14 -28.11 -31.13
N VAL A 577 8.03 -28.80 -30.00
CA VAL A 577 8.96 -29.81 -29.51
C VAL A 577 8.18 -31.09 -29.22
N PRO A 578 8.83 -32.23 -28.97
CA PRO A 578 8.11 -33.41 -28.49
C PRO A 578 7.24 -33.10 -27.27
N PRO A 579 6.11 -33.78 -27.07
CA PRO A 579 5.27 -33.60 -25.90
C PRO A 579 6.05 -33.61 -24.60
N VAL A 580 5.71 -32.69 -23.70
CA VAL A 580 6.34 -32.50 -22.39
C VAL A 580 5.60 -33.39 -21.40
N LYS A 581 6.30 -34.34 -20.81
CA LYS A 581 5.73 -35.14 -19.74
C LYS A 581 5.55 -34.30 -18.48
N LEU A 582 4.40 -34.40 -17.83
CA LEU A 582 4.15 -33.73 -16.56
C LEU A 582 5.21 -34.11 -15.52
N ASN A 583 5.61 -33.16 -14.72
CA ASN A 583 6.67 -33.24 -13.70
C ASN A 583 8.11 -33.35 -14.27
N ASP A 584 8.29 -33.41 -15.60
CA ASP A 584 9.63 -33.30 -16.18
C ASP A 584 10.03 -31.83 -16.31
N TRP A 585 11.31 -31.55 -16.11
CA TRP A 585 11.89 -30.22 -16.26
C TRP A 585 12.27 -29.96 -17.72
N LYS A 586 11.95 -28.76 -18.20
CA LYS A 586 12.29 -28.24 -19.53
C LYS A 586 12.88 -26.85 -19.41
N ASN A 587 14.05 -26.64 -19.98
CA ASN A 587 14.60 -25.29 -20.09
C ASN A 587 13.93 -24.53 -21.22
N ILE A 588 13.35 -23.38 -20.93
CA ILE A 588 12.85 -22.45 -21.95
C ILE A 588 13.66 -21.17 -21.95
N LYS A 589 13.86 -20.58 -23.13
CA LYS A 589 14.65 -19.36 -23.28
C LYS A 589 14.07 -18.45 -24.35
N LEU A 590 14.06 -17.15 -24.06
CA LEU A 590 13.66 -16.09 -24.96
C LEU A 590 14.79 -15.06 -25.05
N GLN A 591 15.27 -14.80 -26.29
CA GLN A 591 16.34 -13.85 -26.56
C GLN A 591 15.82 -12.63 -27.33
N PHE A 592 16.31 -11.47 -26.97
CA PHE A 592 16.01 -10.20 -27.62
C PHE A 592 17.30 -9.56 -28.15
N SER A 593 17.40 -9.42 -29.49
CA SER A 593 18.52 -8.75 -30.17
C SER A 593 17.97 -7.76 -31.19
N GLY A 594 17.94 -6.48 -30.83
CA GLY A 594 17.23 -5.45 -31.62
C GLY A 594 15.74 -5.82 -31.77
N GLN A 595 15.29 -6.00 -33.01
CA GLN A 595 13.93 -6.42 -33.33
C GLN A 595 13.76 -7.95 -33.39
N THR A 596 14.87 -8.69 -33.42
CA THR A 596 14.84 -10.14 -33.52
C THR A 596 14.55 -10.78 -32.18
N ILE A 597 13.53 -11.61 -32.12
CA ILE A 597 13.11 -12.38 -30.96
C ILE A 597 13.24 -13.86 -31.31
N THR A 598 14.00 -14.59 -30.46
CA THR A 598 14.29 -16.01 -30.71
C THR A 598 13.92 -16.83 -29.49
N GLY A 599 13.14 -17.90 -29.70
CA GLY A 599 12.72 -18.83 -28.65
C GLY A 599 13.40 -20.18 -28.75
N PHE A 600 13.75 -20.74 -27.58
CA PHE A 600 14.40 -22.08 -27.50
C PHE A 600 13.72 -22.92 -26.42
N VAL A 601 13.76 -24.23 -26.61
CA VAL A 601 13.44 -25.24 -25.60
C VAL A 601 14.57 -26.26 -25.57
N ASP A 602 15.13 -26.54 -24.40
CA ASP A 602 16.30 -27.42 -24.19
C ASP A 602 17.47 -27.06 -25.16
N ASN A 603 17.72 -25.75 -25.31
CA ASN A 603 18.67 -25.14 -26.26
C ASN A 603 18.40 -25.43 -27.76
N LYS A 604 17.29 -26.03 -28.13
CA LYS A 604 16.87 -26.19 -29.52
C LYS A 604 16.05 -24.99 -29.94
N LEU A 605 16.40 -24.41 -31.08
CA LEU A 605 15.67 -23.31 -31.71
C LEU A 605 14.23 -23.76 -32.05
N VAL A 606 13.25 -22.99 -31.60
CA VAL A 606 11.82 -23.27 -31.86
C VAL A 606 11.23 -22.24 -32.82
N PHE A 607 11.56 -20.97 -32.67
CA PHE A 607 11.14 -19.92 -33.58
C PHE A 607 12.11 -18.73 -33.57
N THR A 608 12.09 -17.99 -34.68
CA THR A 608 12.70 -16.63 -34.79
C THR A 608 11.73 -15.73 -35.52
N VAL A 609 11.51 -14.53 -34.97
CA VAL A 609 10.60 -13.54 -35.55
C VAL A 609 11.15 -12.12 -35.36
N ASN A 610 10.78 -11.20 -36.24
CA ASN A 610 11.06 -9.78 -36.06
C ASN A 610 9.79 -9.04 -35.62
N ASP A 611 9.85 -8.40 -34.48
CA ASP A 611 8.80 -7.52 -33.95
C ASP A 611 9.41 -6.37 -33.18
N ASN A 612 8.81 -5.20 -33.27
CA ASN A 612 9.31 -3.94 -32.66
C ASN A 612 8.27 -3.30 -31.76
N THR A 613 7.28 -4.06 -31.30
CA THR A 613 6.23 -3.54 -30.41
C THR A 613 6.80 -3.06 -29.09
N TYR A 614 7.69 -3.85 -28.48
CA TYR A 614 8.36 -3.52 -27.24
C TYR A 614 9.89 -3.56 -27.43
N LYS A 615 10.57 -2.47 -27.06
CA LYS A 615 12.02 -2.32 -27.26
C LYS A 615 12.86 -2.64 -26.04
N MET A 616 12.26 -2.52 -24.86
CA MET A 616 12.92 -2.69 -23.56
C MET A 616 11.92 -3.14 -22.50
N GLY A 617 12.38 -3.52 -21.33
CA GLY A 617 11.54 -3.79 -20.17
C GLY A 617 12.01 -4.99 -19.34
N LEU A 618 11.26 -5.24 -18.26
CA LEU A 618 11.52 -6.28 -17.28
C LEU A 618 11.32 -7.69 -17.89
N ALA A 619 11.82 -8.67 -17.13
CA ALA A 619 11.55 -10.08 -17.32
C ALA A 619 10.45 -10.57 -16.36
N GLY A 620 10.01 -11.82 -16.51
CA GLY A 620 9.05 -12.44 -15.60
C GLY A 620 8.75 -13.90 -15.94
N LEU A 621 7.94 -14.50 -15.08
CA LEU A 621 7.44 -15.86 -15.19
C LEU A 621 5.92 -15.84 -15.27
N VAL A 622 5.32 -16.73 -16.05
CA VAL A 622 3.88 -16.74 -16.31
C VAL A 622 3.35 -18.17 -16.42
N THR A 623 2.12 -18.39 -15.99
CA THR A 623 1.45 -19.69 -16.16
C THR A 623 0.11 -19.55 -16.85
N GLY A 624 -0.33 -20.63 -17.47
CA GLY A 624 -1.64 -20.70 -18.08
C GLY A 624 -2.78 -20.80 -17.08
N SER A 625 -3.96 -20.51 -17.55
CA SER A 625 -5.20 -20.79 -16.85
C SER A 625 -6.29 -21.14 -17.86
N ASP A 626 -7.16 -22.08 -17.47
CA ASP A 626 -8.39 -22.38 -18.17
C ASP A 626 -9.53 -22.04 -17.21
N ASP A 627 -10.48 -21.19 -17.63
CA ASP A 627 -11.62 -20.75 -16.84
C ASP A 627 -11.28 -20.44 -15.36
N ASN A 628 -11.59 -21.38 -14.45
CA ASN A 628 -11.38 -21.26 -13.01
C ASN A 628 -10.17 -22.05 -12.50
N GLN A 629 -9.48 -22.82 -13.36
CA GLN A 629 -8.30 -23.60 -12.97
C GLN A 629 -7.05 -22.95 -13.53
N ARG A 630 -5.99 -22.90 -12.69
CA ARG A 630 -4.70 -22.32 -13.04
C ARG A 630 -3.61 -23.40 -13.02
N ASN A 631 -2.65 -23.29 -13.91
CA ASN A 631 -1.48 -24.15 -13.88
C ASN A 631 -0.61 -23.79 -12.66
N THR A 632 -0.26 -24.79 -11.86
CA THR A 632 0.60 -24.66 -10.69
C THR A 632 2.05 -25.03 -10.99
N ALA A 633 2.55 -24.63 -12.15
CA ALA A 633 3.89 -24.94 -12.63
C ALA A 633 4.98 -24.53 -11.65
N LEU A 634 6.10 -25.26 -11.73
CA LEU A 634 7.33 -24.99 -11.00
C LEU A 634 8.33 -24.30 -11.93
N PHE A 635 9.15 -23.42 -11.35
CA PHE A 635 10.23 -22.71 -12.02
C PHE A 635 11.52 -22.83 -11.23
N ASP A 636 12.64 -22.98 -11.93
CA ASP A 636 13.95 -23.06 -11.32
C ASP A 636 15.01 -22.48 -12.27
N ASN A 637 16.23 -22.26 -11.78
CA ASN A 637 17.36 -21.81 -12.58
C ASN A 637 17.02 -20.59 -13.47
N LEU A 638 16.39 -19.56 -12.86
CA LEU A 638 16.07 -18.32 -13.57
C LEU A 638 17.36 -17.56 -13.89
N VAL A 639 17.68 -17.41 -15.18
CA VAL A 639 18.84 -16.65 -15.66
C VAL A 639 18.40 -15.50 -16.54
N ILE A 640 18.96 -14.31 -16.26
CA ILE A 640 18.77 -13.13 -17.11
C ILE A 640 20.15 -12.55 -17.39
N LYS A 641 20.53 -12.46 -18.68
CA LYS A 641 21.88 -12.02 -19.08
C LYS A 641 21.91 -11.39 -20.48
N ALA A 642 23.02 -10.78 -20.86
CA ALA A 642 23.23 -10.30 -22.21
C ALA A 642 23.19 -11.47 -23.22
N VAL A 643 22.69 -11.23 -24.42
CA VAL A 643 22.73 -12.19 -25.52
C VAL A 643 24.20 -12.54 -25.79
N ASN A 644 24.51 -13.84 -25.89
CA ASN A 644 25.87 -14.38 -26.01
C ASN A 644 26.79 -14.11 -24.81
N GLY A 645 26.26 -13.63 -23.69
CA GLY A 645 27.00 -13.52 -22.43
C GLY A 645 27.39 -14.91 -21.88
N GLY A 646 28.48 -14.99 -21.13
CA GLY A 646 28.86 -16.19 -20.36
C GLY A 646 27.74 -16.58 -19.36
N ASN A 647 27.76 -17.81 -18.88
CA ASN A 647 26.86 -18.21 -17.81
C ASN A 647 27.26 -17.48 -16.52
N PRO A 648 26.31 -16.76 -15.89
CA PRO A 648 26.61 -16.11 -14.62
C PRO A 648 26.79 -17.14 -13.52
N GLN A 649 27.53 -16.77 -12.47
CA GLN A 649 27.44 -17.46 -11.19
C GLN A 649 26.11 -17.13 -10.55
N PRO A 650 25.57 -18.00 -9.69
CA PRO A 650 24.37 -17.68 -8.94
C PRO A 650 24.49 -16.31 -8.25
N THR A 651 23.45 -15.53 -8.33
CA THR A 651 23.43 -14.20 -7.71
C THR A 651 23.61 -14.36 -6.20
N VAL A 652 24.70 -13.81 -5.67
CA VAL A 652 24.93 -13.79 -4.23
C VAL A 652 24.16 -12.60 -3.68
N PHE A 653 23.08 -12.88 -2.97
CA PHE A 653 22.37 -11.86 -2.22
C PHE A 653 23.25 -11.43 -1.04
N VAL A 654 23.34 -10.12 -0.78
CA VAL A 654 24.12 -9.61 0.34
C VAL A 654 23.60 -10.29 1.61
N GLN A 655 24.49 -10.96 2.33
CA GLN A 655 24.16 -11.78 3.51
C GLN A 655 23.48 -11.02 4.65
N ASP A 656 23.37 -9.70 4.54
CA ASP A 656 22.78 -8.81 5.52
C ASP A 656 21.28 -8.57 5.33
N ALA A 657 20.63 -9.20 4.36
CA ALA A 657 19.17 -9.17 4.27
C ALA A 657 18.59 -10.02 5.40
N TYR A 658 18.03 -9.35 6.37
CA TYR A 658 17.44 -10.00 7.53
C TYR A 658 16.09 -10.60 7.15
N PRO A 659 15.83 -11.88 7.45
CA PRO A 659 14.52 -12.48 7.23
C PRO A 659 13.42 -11.73 8.00
N MET A 660 12.25 -11.60 7.40
CA MET A 660 11.09 -10.95 7.99
C MET A 660 10.62 -11.65 9.26
N TYR A 661 10.56 -12.96 9.22
CA TYR A 661 10.08 -13.79 10.30
C TYR A 661 11.25 -14.43 11.05
N ARG A 662 12.02 -13.63 11.76
CA ARG A 662 13.05 -14.16 12.67
C ARG A 662 12.38 -15.02 13.74
N SER A 663 13.04 -16.10 14.16
CA SER A 663 12.61 -16.83 15.34
C SER A 663 12.55 -15.86 16.51
N ILE A 664 11.35 -15.51 16.94
CA ILE A 664 11.13 -14.83 18.22
C ILE A 664 11.59 -15.82 19.27
N LYS A 665 12.68 -15.48 20.00
CA LYS A 665 13.13 -16.24 21.16
C LYS A 665 12.12 -16.10 22.29
#